data_0578b2ebaa392cb0b345d6af73322048
#
_entry.id   0578b2ebaa392cb0b345d6af73322048
#
_cell.length_a   1.000
_cell.length_b   1.000
_cell.length_c   1.000
_cell.angle_alpha   90.00
_cell.angle_beta   90.00
_cell.angle_gamma   90.00
#
_symmetry.space_group_name_H-M   'P 1'
#
loop_
_entity.id
_entity.type
_entity.pdbx_description
1 polymer ?
#
loop_
_entity_poly.entity_id
_entity_poly.type
_entity_poly.pdbx_seq_one_letter_code
_entity_poly.pdbx_strand_id
1 'polypeptide(L)'
;MKKKEHKSKSLFWRLSLVLSALILSTNMMAQSITQTGVIVDQNNEPMIGVTVQVKGATTGGITDLDGNFSIKCNKGATLVFSFMGYKTVEHKASGQRMRIEMAEDAQALDEVVIVGFGSMNKKHITGSMTSVDSKILEEKNSVNVFDALQGAAPGMQIVSNSGAPGSSSFVSIRGASTFSDEGVSPLYVVDGVVVDNIDDISANDIKQIDVMKDAASSAIYGARSANGVILITTKSGESGKPRVDVRYQHSFYTVARKLPQVNAFESRLSMAATDLDNPSKTLEKFSARTDSVGMQYSTNYYYQDLLFRTGGRDDASVQISGGSKGFKYRASLNYIGEKGVILESGNDKYTANINVDYEPWKNIKFTTRVRLSYNKVNNIKESVLQDAMRRDPDMIIWYPDGELIPYYSSGGRRNPIAELKQKLDERSTYRGNFYQGVTWTFTPWLRLDADISADYTSYRNLTFSSKYLEGSDNGKNTGADRSQQTWKYAGEAYLNFNKTIAKDHSLNAMVGSSFEVSNQLEYNIAGSFFLSEDIHYMNLATVKDVKNIYTSGWDEAMVGVFGRVVYSWKSRYTITGNLRFDGSSRFGKNNRWGSFPSVSAAWRISDEPFMRWSNNVLTDAKVRASYGITGNDKIGRYESQTVYTAGSQYYNSVGGIVPASKYGNPDLKWEQTKQTNIGLDLSFLNGRIMFVADYYIKKTSDLLSDYNLPSTTGYDKMRVNLASIENKGVELSLTTTPVRTRDFSWSTTVNWWKNDNKILDLAREDYINSAWLIAAGKPAGLFYGYKNLGVYEYDASNAWTQDYKTRLTPVFKRDGDGNVIIGLNGQPTLEKYLNSDGSEYTGKVAQMTVNGVIAGGGDVIWYNKPNENGELDNVINSNDQTELGKATPDWFGSWGN
;
A
#
# COMPACT_ATOMS: atom_id res chain seq x y z
N MET A 1 -33.50 -2.86 -32.34
CA MET A 1 -32.21 -2.30 -31.88
C MET A 1 -31.24 -1.96 -33.02
N LYS A 2 -31.58 -1.15 -33.99
CA LYS A 2 -30.72 -0.75 -35.15
C LYS A 2 -30.89 0.71 -35.54
N LYS A 3 -30.96 1.66 -34.57
CA LYS A 3 -31.15 3.09 -34.86
C LYS A 3 -30.36 4.07 -33.98
N LYS A 4 -29.29 3.62 -33.24
CA LYS A 4 -28.47 4.50 -32.40
C LYS A 4 -26.99 4.66 -32.84
N GLU A 5 -26.53 3.93 -33.84
CA GLU A 5 -25.11 4.02 -34.26
C GLU A 5 -24.77 5.14 -35.25
N HIS A 6 -25.76 5.75 -35.88
CA HIS A 6 -25.50 6.74 -36.93
C HIS A 6 -25.28 8.19 -36.46
N LYS A 7 -25.54 8.52 -35.17
CA LYS A 7 -25.33 9.90 -34.65
C LYS A 7 -23.92 10.15 -34.04
N SER A 8 -23.22 9.11 -33.67
CA SER A 8 -21.87 9.25 -33.09
C SER A 8 -20.78 9.52 -34.13
N LYS A 9 -20.92 8.98 -35.34
CA LYS A 9 -19.93 9.17 -36.42
C LYS A 9 -19.94 10.58 -37.03
N SER A 10 -21.06 11.30 -36.99
CA SER A 10 -21.17 12.66 -37.58
C SER A 10 -20.56 13.75 -36.66
N LEU A 11 -20.50 13.52 -35.37
CA LEU A 11 -19.87 14.45 -34.41
C LEU A 11 -18.34 14.39 -34.48
N PHE A 12 -17.80 13.21 -34.66
CA PHE A 12 -16.33 12.98 -34.78
C PHE A 12 -15.74 13.61 -36.05
N TRP A 13 -16.46 13.56 -37.16
CA TRP A 13 -16.06 14.21 -38.43
C TRP A 13 -16.17 15.74 -38.40
N ARG A 14 -17.08 16.30 -37.63
CA ARG A 14 -17.23 17.75 -37.49
C ARG A 14 -16.16 18.36 -36.58
N LEU A 15 -15.70 17.62 -35.54
CA LEU A 15 -14.56 18.03 -34.70
C LEU A 15 -13.22 17.96 -35.45
N SER A 16 -13.02 16.97 -36.30
CA SER A 16 -11.80 16.83 -37.10
C SER A 16 -11.65 17.95 -38.17
N LEU A 17 -12.75 18.45 -38.73
CA LEU A 17 -12.73 19.56 -39.69
C LEU A 17 -12.46 20.93 -39.06
N VAL A 18 -12.88 21.15 -37.81
CA VAL A 18 -12.56 22.36 -37.05
C VAL A 18 -11.12 22.41 -36.61
N LEU A 19 -10.53 21.26 -36.29
CA LEU A 19 -9.13 21.16 -35.92
C LEU A 19 -8.19 21.38 -37.10
N SER A 20 -8.62 21.02 -38.32
CA SER A 20 -7.83 21.20 -39.55
C SER A 20 -7.81 22.67 -40.03
N ALA A 21 -8.83 23.46 -39.73
CA ALA A 21 -8.93 24.86 -40.12
C ALA A 21 -8.09 25.83 -39.25
N LEU A 22 -7.70 25.41 -38.06
CA LEU A 22 -6.88 26.24 -37.14
C LEU A 22 -5.37 26.14 -37.38
N ILE A 23 -4.91 25.28 -38.32
CA ILE A 23 -3.47 25.06 -38.59
C ILE A 23 -2.95 25.93 -39.76
N LEU A 24 -3.78 26.64 -40.44
CA LEU A 24 -3.46 27.34 -41.69
C LEU A 24 -3.45 28.85 -41.63
N SER A 25 -2.96 29.48 -40.59
CA SER A 25 -2.66 30.94 -40.68
C SER A 25 -1.47 31.35 -39.83
N THR A 26 -0.43 31.72 -40.47
CA THR A 26 0.56 32.77 -40.26
C THR A 26 1.98 32.35 -40.67
N ASN A 27 2.28 32.50 -41.91
CA ASN A 27 3.69 32.69 -42.35
C ASN A 27 3.96 34.21 -42.30
N MET A 28 4.53 34.70 -41.20
CA MET A 28 5.29 35.97 -41.18
C MET A 28 6.71 35.67 -41.48
N MET A 29 7.23 36.10 -42.57
CA MET A 29 8.67 36.01 -42.91
C MET A 29 9.51 36.79 -41.88
N ALA A 30 10.13 36.06 -40.95
CA ALA A 30 11.13 36.62 -40.05
C ALA A 30 12.49 36.53 -40.71
N GLN A 31 13.26 37.59 -40.67
CA GLN A 31 14.65 37.65 -41.18
C GLN A 31 15.50 36.62 -40.46
N SER A 32 15.93 35.55 -41.18
CA SER A 32 16.85 34.56 -40.64
C SER A 32 18.26 35.09 -40.56
N ILE A 33 18.89 35.00 -39.42
CA ILE A 33 20.29 35.37 -39.17
C ILE A 33 21.07 34.13 -38.71
N THR A 34 22.37 34.14 -38.90
CA THR A 34 23.26 33.16 -38.27
C THR A 34 23.84 33.81 -37.01
N GLN A 35 23.44 33.31 -35.84
CA GLN A 35 23.97 33.76 -34.58
C GLN A 35 25.17 32.93 -34.19
N THR A 36 26.30 33.60 -33.90
CA THR A 36 27.53 32.97 -33.44
C THR A 36 27.92 33.46 -32.06
N GLY A 37 28.73 32.70 -31.34
CA GLY A 37 29.27 33.11 -30.05
C GLY A 37 30.22 32.07 -29.46
N VAL A 38 30.68 32.34 -28.24
CA VAL A 38 31.50 31.44 -27.42
C VAL A 38 30.84 31.28 -26.06
N ILE A 39 30.87 30.08 -25.54
CA ILE A 39 30.34 29.76 -24.21
C ILE A 39 31.52 29.36 -23.33
N VAL A 40 31.59 29.97 -22.15
CA VAL A 40 32.65 29.75 -21.16
C VAL A 40 32.01 29.46 -19.78
N ASP A 41 32.79 28.81 -18.92
CA ASP A 41 32.44 28.63 -17.52
C ASP A 41 32.83 29.84 -16.64
N GLN A 42 32.65 29.77 -15.34
CA GLN A 42 32.99 30.79 -14.35
C GLN A 42 34.52 31.03 -14.24
N ASN A 43 35.35 30.07 -14.67
CA ASN A 43 36.81 30.16 -14.71
C ASN A 43 37.30 30.65 -16.05
N ASN A 44 36.38 31.02 -16.96
CA ASN A 44 36.72 31.51 -18.30
C ASN A 44 37.22 30.43 -19.28
N GLU A 45 37.03 29.13 -18.94
CA GLU A 45 37.38 28.00 -19.76
C GLU A 45 36.29 27.73 -20.81
N PRO A 46 36.65 27.47 -22.09
CA PRO A 46 35.68 27.16 -23.13
C PRO A 46 34.86 25.89 -22.82
N MET A 47 33.55 25.98 -22.97
CA MET A 47 32.68 24.86 -22.71
C MET A 47 32.30 24.13 -23.98
N ILE A 48 32.84 22.93 -24.15
CA ILE A 48 32.50 22.02 -25.25
C ILE A 48 31.16 21.34 -25.03
N GLY A 49 30.35 21.21 -26.07
CA GLY A 49 29.16 20.40 -26.09
C GLY A 49 27.93 21.02 -25.37
N VAL A 50 27.96 22.31 -25.09
CA VAL A 50 26.76 23.01 -24.60
C VAL A 50 25.69 22.99 -25.68
N THR A 51 24.50 22.58 -25.36
CA THR A 51 23.36 22.58 -26.26
C THR A 51 22.86 24.01 -26.43
N VAL A 52 22.80 24.49 -27.66
CA VAL A 52 22.23 25.80 -28.04
C VAL A 52 20.97 25.54 -28.85
N GLN A 53 19.84 25.91 -28.34
CA GLN A 53 18.54 25.65 -28.96
C GLN A 53 17.73 26.93 -29.12
N VAL A 54 17.05 27.10 -30.23
CA VAL A 54 16.06 28.14 -30.39
C VAL A 54 14.81 27.79 -29.61
N LYS A 55 14.41 28.63 -28.65
CA LYS A 55 13.27 28.40 -27.79
C LYS A 55 11.97 28.20 -28.58
N GLY A 56 11.35 27.03 -28.45
CA GLY A 56 10.13 26.68 -29.16
C GLY A 56 10.31 26.21 -30.61
N ALA A 57 11.55 25.86 -31.01
CA ALA A 57 11.84 25.25 -32.32
C ALA A 57 12.70 23.98 -32.17
N THR A 58 12.64 23.13 -33.17
CA THR A 58 13.51 21.93 -33.26
C THR A 58 14.94 22.26 -33.69
N THR A 59 15.23 23.52 -34.04
CA THR A 59 16.56 23.98 -34.50
C THR A 59 17.47 24.11 -33.29
N GLY A 60 18.56 23.37 -33.27
CA GLY A 60 19.56 23.36 -32.22
C GLY A 60 20.94 23.03 -32.77
N GLY A 61 21.99 23.30 -31.99
CA GLY A 61 23.36 22.94 -32.24
C GLY A 61 24.11 22.74 -30.92
N ILE A 62 25.39 22.38 -31.02
CA ILE A 62 26.25 22.20 -29.86
C ILE A 62 27.53 23.01 -30.06
N THR A 63 28.19 23.40 -28.96
CA THR A 63 29.47 24.06 -29.02
C THR A 63 30.59 23.10 -29.42
N ASP A 64 31.59 23.62 -30.16
CA ASP A 64 32.80 22.92 -30.54
C ASP A 64 33.83 22.83 -29.39
N LEU A 65 35.07 22.32 -29.70
CA LEU A 65 36.16 22.16 -28.74
C LEU A 65 36.60 23.49 -28.08
N ASP A 66 36.44 24.59 -28.79
CA ASP A 66 36.78 25.95 -28.33
C ASP A 66 35.59 26.71 -27.75
N GLY A 67 34.48 25.99 -27.46
CA GLY A 67 33.26 26.57 -26.92
C GLY A 67 32.44 27.42 -27.90
N ASN A 68 32.79 27.46 -29.21
CA ASN A 68 32.07 28.26 -30.19
C ASN A 68 30.77 27.57 -30.63
N PHE A 69 29.75 28.36 -30.91
CA PHE A 69 28.51 27.91 -31.52
C PHE A 69 28.13 28.77 -32.74
N SER A 70 27.38 28.14 -33.65
CA SER A 70 26.78 28.81 -34.80
C SER A 70 25.39 28.22 -35.06
N ILE A 71 24.35 29.04 -35.00
CA ILE A 71 22.97 28.59 -35.16
C ILE A 71 22.16 29.54 -36.04
N LYS A 72 21.41 29.00 -37.01
CA LYS A 72 20.46 29.78 -37.82
C LYS A 72 19.16 29.98 -37.04
N CYS A 73 18.76 31.24 -36.85
CA CYS A 73 17.55 31.61 -36.14
C CYS A 73 16.99 32.94 -36.66
N ASN A 74 15.81 33.27 -36.25
CA ASN A 74 15.23 34.59 -36.54
C ASN A 74 15.84 35.64 -35.63
N LYS A 75 16.06 36.85 -36.13
CA LYS A 75 16.55 37.98 -35.34
C LYS A 75 15.58 38.25 -34.19
N GLY A 76 16.11 38.31 -32.95
CA GLY A 76 15.34 38.47 -31.74
C GLY A 76 14.78 37.16 -31.16
N ALA A 77 15.02 36.00 -31.79
CA ALA A 77 14.67 34.70 -31.20
C ALA A 77 15.44 34.49 -29.90
N THR A 78 14.79 33.86 -28.91
CA THR A 78 15.43 33.47 -27.64
C THR A 78 16.21 32.19 -27.88
N LEU A 79 17.51 32.22 -27.64
CA LEU A 79 18.37 31.06 -27.59
C LEU A 79 18.48 30.57 -26.16
N VAL A 80 18.35 29.27 -25.97
CA VAL A 80 18.50 28.56 -24.71
C VAL A 80 19.83 27.81 -24.74
N PHE A 81 20.68 28.11 -23.79
CA PHE A 81 21.98 27.46 -23.59
C PHE A 81 21.85 26.54 -22.41
N SER A 82 21.99 25.24 -22.61
CA SER A 82 21.88 24.23 -21.56
C SER A 82 23.05 23.25 -21.61
N PHE A 83 23.59 22.95 -20.44
CA PHE A 83 24.62 21.95 -20.24
C PHE A 83 24.42 21.24 -18.91
N MET A 84 24.70 19.95 -18.88
CA MET A 84 24.50 19.16 -17.66
C MET A 84 25.40 19.65 -16.54
N GLY A 85 24.83 20.04 -15.41
CA GLY A 85 25.55 20.61 -14.27
C GLY A 85 25.73 22.13 -14.30
N TYR A 86 25.11 22.82 -15.26
CA TYR A 86 25.14 24.28 -15.36
C TYR A 86 23.75 24.87 -15.47
N LYS A 87 23.58 26.09 -14.96
CA LYS A 87 22.30 26.81 -15.04
C LYS A 87 21.98 27.13 -16.49
N THR A 88 20.77 26.81 -16.90
CA THR A 88 20.29 27.18 -18.24
C THR A 88 20.22 28.68 -18.37
N VAL A 89 20.84 29.22 -19.45
CA VAL A 89 20.90 30.65 -19.74
C VAL A 89 20.08 30.94 -20.99
N GLU A 90 19.32 32.04 -20.99
CA GLU A 90 18.54 32.48 -22.15
C GLU A 90 19.03 33.84 -22.65
N HIS A 91 19.34 33.93 -23.95
CA HIS A 91 19.69 35.17 -24.59
C HIS A 91 18.96 35.39 -25.92
N LYS A 92 18.68 36.64 -26.25
CA LYS A 92 18.06 36.98 -27.53
C LYS A 92 19.11 37.07 -28.64
N ALA A 93 18.85 36.44 -29.77
CA ALA A 93 19.71 36.49 -30.95
C ALA A 93 19.75 37.92 -31.52
N SER A 94 20.93 38.53 -31.51
CA SER A 94 21.16 39.91 -32.00
C SER A 94 21.80 39.97 -33.41
N GLY A 95 22.41 38.87 -33.84
CA GLY A 95 23.24 38.79 -35.03
C GLY A 95 24.71 39.17 -34.79
N GLN A 96 25.05 39.68 -33.61
CA GLN A 96 26.46 39.96 -33.22
C GLN A 96 27.03 38.76 -32.47
N ARG A 97 28.37 38.56 -32.52
CA ARG A 97 29.03 37.47 -31.79
C ARG A 97 28.75 37.61 -30.27
N MET A 98 28.23 36.56 -29.64
CA MET A 98 27.90 36.54 -28.23
C MET A 98 28.98 35.85 -27.41
N ARG A 99 29.18 36.31 -26.18
CA ARG A 99 29.91 35.58 -25.13
C ARG A 99 28.92 35.27 -24.02
N ILE A 100 28.76 34.00 -23.74
CA ILE A 100 27.85 33.48 -22.72
C ILE A 100 28.68 32.83 -21.64
N GLU A 101 28.53 33.28 -20.41
CA GLU A 101 29.10 32.66 -19.24
C GLU A 101 28.01 31.78 -18.57
N MET A 102 28.34 30.51 -18.38
CA MET A 102 27.42 29.57 -17.67
C MET A 102 27.96 29.31 -16.28
N ALA A 103 27.13 29.56 -15.29
CA ALA A 103 27.38 29.22 -13.90
C ALA A 103 27.06 27.76 -13.63
N GLU A 104 27.91 27.08 -12.86
CA GLU A 104 27.58 25.74 -12.38
C GLU A 104 26.24 25.72 -11.65
N ASP A 105 25.44 24.75 -12.00
CA ASP A 105 24.18 24.53 -11.32
C ASP A 105 24.42 23.71 -10.05
N ALA A 106 24.63 24.41 -8.95
CA ALA A 106 24.70 23.80 -7.62
C ALA A 106 23.34 23.24 -7.14
N GLN A 107 22.37 23.03 -8.07
CA GLN A 107 20.98 22.67 -7.76
C GLN A 107 20.78 21.33 -7.04
N ALA A 108 21.76 20.45 -6.96
CA ALA A 108 21.68 19.28 -6.06
C ALA A 108 21.55 19.65 -4.57
N LEU A 109 21.81 20.93 -4.20
CA LEU A 109 21.75 21.44 -2.84
C LEU A 109 20.61 22.44 -2.58
N ASP A 110 19.92 22.91 -3.62
CA ASP A 110 18.81 23.88 -3.52
C ASP A 110 17.43 23.23 -3.79
N GLU A 111 17.32 21.91 -3.67
CA GLU A 111 16.06 21.19 -3.78
C GLU A 111 15.07 21.74 -2.73
N VAL A 112 13.97 22.30 -3.24
CA VAL A 112 12.87 22.79 -2.40
C VAL A 112 11.90 21.65 -2.18
N VAL A 113 11.69 21.29 -0.93
CA VAL A 113 10.80 20.22 -0.52
C VAL A 113 9.57 20.81 0.15
N ILE A 114 8.43 20.22 -0.07
CA ILE A 114 7.20 20.62 0.61
C ILE A 114 7.23 20.03 2.03
N VAL A 115 7.18 20.89 3.03
CA VAL A 115 7.26 20.51 4.45
C VAL A 115 6.06 21.07 5.18
N GLY A 116 5.06 20.26 5.38
CA GLY A 116 3.82 20.71 5.99
C GLY A 116 3.22 21.87 5.18
N PHE A 117 2.58 22.80 5.80
CA PHE A 117 1.93 23.96 5.18
C PHE A 117 2.92 24.99 4.61
N GLY A 118 3.84 24.55 3.72
CA GLY A 118 4.83 25.41 3.09
C GLY A 118 5.94 24.64 2.40
N SER A 119 6.82 25.37 1.71
CA SER A 119 8.02 24.81 1.09
C SER A 119 9.27 25.26 1.83
N MET A 120 10.24 24.38 1.97
CA MET A 120 11.51 24.66 2.63
C MET A 120 12.67 24.11 1.79
N ASN A 121 13.79 24.80 1.80
CA ASN A 121 15.01 24.27 1.19
C ASN A 121 15.47 23.04 1.98
N LYS A 122 15.84 21.97 1.29
CA LYS A 122 16.33 20.69 1.85
C LYS A 122 17.46 20.88 2.87
N LYS A 123 18.28 21.94 2.71
CA LYS A 123 19.33 22.32 3.64
C LYS A 123 18.83 22.62 5.05
N HIS A 124 17.63 23.17 5.18
CA HIS A 124 17.02 23.57 6.46
C HIS A 124 16.12 22.50 7.09
N ILE A 125 15.95 21.35 6.43
CA ILE A 125 15.15 20.26 6.96
C ILE A 125 15.90 19.62 8.13
N THR A 126 15.23 19.55 9.27
CA THR A 126 15.75 19.00 10.53
C THR A 126 15.22 17.60 10.84
N GLY A 127 14.15 17.16 10.14
CA GLY A 127 13.52 15.86 10.32
C GLY A 127 13.98 14.81 9.29
N SER A 128 13.54 13.56 9.48
CA SER A 128 13.81 12.44 8.56
C SER A 128 12.74 12.41 7.46
N MET A 129 13.17 12.68 6.22
CA MET A 129 12.31 12.70 5.05
C MET A 129 13.01 12.08 3.85
N THR A 130 12.24 11.36 3.04
CA THR A 130 12.72 10.82 1.75
C THR A 130 11.81 11.34 0.65
N SER A 131 12.40 11.93 -0.39
CA SER A 131 11.70 12.41 -1.58
C SER A 131 11.90 11.46 -2.74
N VAL A 132 10.83 11.15 -3.47
CA VAL A 132 10.82 10.31 -4.67
C VAL A 132 10.30 11.15 -5.83
N ASP A 133 11.13 11.31 -6.86
CA ASP A 133 10.83 12.10 -8.07
C ASP A 133 9.88 11.33 -9.01
N SER A 134 9.12 12.05 -9.81
CA SER A 134 8.20 11.50 -10.82
C SER A 134 8.89 10.57 -11.82
N LYS A 135 10.16 10.79 -12.15
CA LYS A 135 10.91 9.93 -13.07
C LYS A 135 10.96 8.49 -12.63
N ILE A 136 11.19 8.25 -11.33
CA ILE A 136 11.21 6.90 -10.75
C ILE A 136 9.83 6.24 -10.88
N LEU A 137 8.75 7.01 -10.70
CA LEU A 137 7.38 6.53 -10.83
C LEU A 137 7.03 6.19 -12.29
N GLU A 138 7.47 7.02 -13.22
CA GLU A 138 7.22 6.85 -14.67
C GLU A 138 8.01 5.66 -15.25
N GLU A 139 9.22 5.41 -14.77
CA GLU A 139 10.11 4.35 -15.26
C GLU A 139 9.70 2.95 -14.76
N LYS A 140 9.17 2.86 -13.54
CA LYS A 140 8.80 1.56 -12.95
C LYS A 140 7.58 0.89 -13.55
N ASN A 141 6.77 1.58 -14.36
CA ASN A 141 5.56 1.03 -15.02
C ASN A 141 4.65 0.22 -14.08
N SER A 142 4.49 0.66 -12.85
CA SER A 142 3.83 -0.09 -11.80
C SER A 142 2.30 -0.05 -11.93
N VAL A 143 1.65 -1.09 -11.41
CA VAL A 143 0.18 -1.22 -11.42
C VAL A 143 -0.48 -0.08 -10.66
N ASN A 144 0.10 0.29 -9.53
CA ASN A 144 -0.37 1.42 -8.71
C ASN A 144 0.82 2.26 -8.22
N VAL A 145 0.52 3.41 -7.64
CA VAL A 145 1.52 4.36 -7.12
C VAL A 145 2.36 3.73 -6.01
N PHE A 146 1.77 2.88 -5.17
CA PHE A 146 2.48 2.23 -4.07
C PHE A 146 3.51 1.23 -4.56
N ASP A 147 3.19 0.42 -5.57
CA ASP A 147 4.15 -0.54 -6.13
C ASP A 147 5.36 0.19 -6.73
N ALA A 148 5.14 1.40 -7.32
CA ALA A 148 6.23 2.24 -7.78
C ALA A 148 7.14 2.73 -6.65
N LEU A 149 6.60 2.92 -5.45
CA LEU A 149 7.33 3.36 -4.27
C LEU A 149 8.06 2.22 -3.54
N GLN A 150 7.77 0.96 -3.87
CA GLN A 150 8.39 -0.19 -3.20
C GLN A 150 9.91 -0.13 -3.30
N GLY A 151 10.60 -0.14 -2.15
CA GLY A 151 12.04 -0.02 -2.06
C GLY A 151 12.61 1.38 -2.34
N ALA A 152 11.80 2.38 -2.70
CA ALA A 152 12.27 3.74 -2.99
C ALA A 152 12.62 4.54 -1.72
N ALA A 153 12.00 4.22 -0.59
CA ALA A 153 12.24 4.90 0.69
C ALA A 153 12.58 3.88 1.79
N PRO A 154 13.77 3.94 2.41
CA PRO A 154 14.11 3.07 3.53
C PRO A 154 13.18 3.33 4.71
N GLY A 155 12.82 2.28 5.46
CA GLY A 155 11.86 2.34 6.57
C GLY A 155 10.38 2.27 6.14
N MET A 156 10.08 2.28 4.84
CA MET A 156 8.75 2.09 4.30
C MET A 156 8.61 0.66 3.77
N GLN A 157 7.63 -0.06 4.27
CA GLN A 157 7.26 -1.39 3.80
C GLN A 157 5.97 -1.29 3.00
N ILE A 158 6.00 -1.80 1.79
CA ILE A 158 4.84 -1.91 0.90
C ILE A 158 4.65 -3.39 0.58
N VAL A 159 3.44 -3.88 0.80
CA VAL A 159 3.08 -5.27 0.52
C VAL A 159 1.84 -5.28 -0.35
N SER A 160 1.95 -5.83 -1.54
CA SER A 160 0.81 -6.13 -2.38
C SER A 160 0.21 -7.46 -1.92
N ASN A 161 -0.91 -7.40 -1.20
CA ASN A 161 -1.55 -8.59 -0.63
C ASN A 161 -2.30 -9.41 -1.66
N SER A 162 -2.61 -8.83 -2.81
CA SER A 162 -3.36 -9.48 -3.88
C SER A 162 -2.87 -8.99 -5.24
N GLY A 163 -2.83 -9.88 -6.22
CA GLY A 163 -2.64 -9.55 -7.64
C GLY A 163 -3.95 -9.27 -8.38
N ALA A 164 -5.08 -9.17 -7.68
CA ALA A 164 -6.37 -8.88 -8.29
C ALA A 164 -6.44 -7.45 -8.84
N PRO A 165 -7.04 -7.23 -10.03
CA PRO A 165 -7.24 -5.91 -10.57
C PRO A 165 -7.94 -4.97 -9.60
N GLY A 166 -7.43 -3.75 -9.45
CA GLY A 166 -7.99 -2.75 -8.55
C GLY A 166 -7.77 -3.01 -7.05
N SER A 167 -6.91 -3.98 -6.68
CA SER A 167 -6.50 -4.18 -5.28
C SER A 167 -5.55 -3.09 -4.81
N SER A 168 -5.66 -2.69 -3.54
CA SER A 168 -4.76 -1.73 -2.90
C SER A 168 -3.61 -2.45 -2.19
N SER A 169 -2.46 -1.78 -2.10
CA SER A 169 -1.29 -2.27 -1.38
C SER A 169 -1.32 -1.81 0.08
N PHE A 170 -0.88 -2.66 0.99
CA PHE A 170 -0.65 -2.29 2.38
C PHE A 170 0.65 -1.51 2.50
N VAL A 171 0.61 -0.38 3.22
CA VAL A 171 1.77 0.49 3.44
C VAL A 171 1.98 0.72 4.93
N SER A 172 3.19 0.51 5.42
CA SER A 172 3.58 0.88 6.77
C SER A 172 4.94 1.59 6.79
N ILE A 173 5.11 2.51 7.74
CA ILE A 173 6.36 3.26 7.93
C ILE A 173 6.88 2.97 9.33
N ARG A 174 8.11 2.40 9.42
CA ARG A 174 8.78 2.08 10.69
C ARG A 174 7.96 1.13 11.57
N GLY A 175 7.29 0.14 10.95
CA GLY A 175 6.53 -0.91 11.61
C GLY A 175 5.17 -0.45 12.18
N ALA A 176 4.38 -1.43 12.60
CA ALA A 176 3.07 -1.20 13.20
C ALA A 176 3.23 -0.50 14.57
N SER A 177 2.41 0.51 14.81
CA SER A 177 2.38 1.27 16.08
C SER A 177 1.07 1.14 16.83
N THR A 178 0.14 0.34 16.35
CA THR A 178 -1.16 0.07 16.98
C THR A 178 -1.62 -1.35 16.66
N PHE A 179 -2.55 -1.88 17.45
CA PHE A 179 -3.25 -3.15 17.19
C PHE A 179 -4.54 -2.97 16.38
N SER A 180 -4.92 -1.73 16.06
CA SER A 180 -6.10 -1.45 15.23
C SER A 180 -5.75 -1.57 13.76
N ASP A 181 -6.48 -2.37 13.00
CA ASP A 181 -6.28 -2.56 11.56
C ASP A 181 -6.40 -1.24 10.79
N GLU A 182 -7.34 -0.38 11.17
CA GLU A 182 -7.51 0.95 10.57
C GLU A 182 -6.40 1.94 10.96
N GLY A 183 -5.72 1.70 12.07
CA GLY A 183 -4.74 2.60 12.68
C GLY A 183 -3.33 2.51 12.12
N VAL A 184 -2.98 1.49 11.34
CA VAL A 184 -1.58 1.21 10.92
C VAL A 184 -1.15 2.04 9.70
N SER A 185 -2.08 2.40 8.82
CA SER A 185 -1.77 3.11 7.57
C SER A 185 -1.22 4.53 7.81
N PRO A 186 -0.24 5.00 7.02
CA PRO A 186 0.23 6.38 7.06
C PRO A 186 -0.89 7.36 6.68
N LEU A 187 -0.69 8.63 7.00
CA LEU A 187 -1.56 9.71 6.55
C LEU A 187 -1.19 10.09 5.11
N TYR A 188 -2.18 10.10 4.21
CA TYR A 188 -1.98 10.57 2.84
C TYR A 188 -2.43 12.03 2.72
N VAL A 189 -1.54 12.84 2.13
CA VAL A 189 -1.83 14.26 1.87
C VAL A 189 -1.54 14.54 0.40
N VAL A 190 -2.54 14.98 -0.35
CA VAL A 190 -2.43 15.27 -1.78
C VAL A 190 -2.68 16.75 -2.03
N ASP A 191 -1.66 17.46 -2.49
CA ASP A 191 -1.68 18.91 -2.72
C ASP A 191 -2.17 19.73 -1.51
N GLY A 192 -1.87 19.25 -0.29
CA GLY A 192 -2.28 19.88 0.97
C GLY A 192 -3.53 19.27 1.59
N VAL A 193 -4.34 18.51 0.86
CA VAL A 193 -5.59 17.90 1.34
C VAL A 193 -5.34 16.52 1.91
N VAL A 194 -5.82 16.24 3.12
CA VAL A 194 -5.82 14.91 3.73
C VAL A 194 -6.85 14.03 3.05
N VAL A 195 -6.42 12.89 2.53
CA VAL A 195 -7.26 11.89 1.84
C VAL A 195 -7.12 10.52 2.49
N ASP A 196 -8.15 9.68 2.37
CA ASP A 196 -8.15 8.36 3.00
C ASP A 196 -7.33 7.33 2.20
N ASN A 197 -7.28 7.47 0.87
CA ASN A 197 -6.47 6.66 -0.03
C ASN A 197 -6.05 7.47 -1.27
N ILE A 198 -5.12 6.92 -2.05
CA ILE A 198 -4.57 7.54 -3.27
C ILE A 198 -4.82 6.69 -4.51
N ASP A 199 -5.71 5.70 -4.42
CA ASP A 199 -5.98 4.77 -5.52
C ASP A 199 -6.60 5.46 -6.74
N ASP A 200 -7.19 6.63 -6.57
CA ASP A 200 -7.76 7.47 -7.62
C ASP A 200 -6.73 8.36 -8.35
N ILE A 201 -5.47 8.37 -7.91
CA ILE A 201 -4.43 9.21 -8.50
C ILE A 201 -3.66 8.41 -9.56
N SER A 202 -3.52 8.99 -10.75
CA SER A 202 -2.63 8.42 -11.77
C SER A 202 -1.17 8.78 -11.46
N ALA A 203 -0.25 7.81 -11.57
CA ALA A 203 1.19 8.05 -11.44
C ALA A 203 1.68 9.13 -12.43
N ASN A 204 1.04 9.23 -13.61
CA ASN A 204 1.35 10.24 -14.63
C ASN A 204 1.05 11.68 -14.17
N ASP A 205 0.18 11.88 -13.18
CA ASP A 205 -0.18 13.18 -12.63
C ASP A 205 0.69 13.61 -11.45
N ILE A 206 1.52 12.71 -10.93
CA ILE A 206 2.37 12.97 -9.76
C ILE A 206 3.66 13.66 -10.19
N LYS A 207 4.04 14.71 -9.49
CA LYS A 207 5.32 15.41 -9.63
C LYS A 207 6.37 14.86 -8.67
N GLN A 208 5.99 14.66 -7.41
CA GLN A 208 6.88 14.27 -6.33
C GLN A 208 6.09 13.61 -5.22
N ILE A 209 6.71 12.66 -4.55
CA ILE A 209 6.21 12.05 -3.31
C ILE A 209 7.25 12.23 -2.22
N ASP A 210 6.84 12.84 -1.10
CA ASP A 210 7.68 13.03 0.07
C ASP A 210 7.17 12.17 1.22
N VAL A 211 8.04 11.33 1.77
CA VAL A 211 7.73 10.42 2.88
C VAL A 211 8.34 10.99 4.15
N MET A 212 7.49 11.48 5.05
CA MET A 212 7.88 11.98 6.37
C MET A 212 7.80 10.85 7.39
N LYS A 213 8.95 10.50 7.99
CA LYS A 213 9.08 9.28 8.80
C LYS A 213 9.22 9.55 10.29
N ASP A 214 9.50 10.78 10.70
CA ASP A 214 9.66 11.15 12.09
C ASP A 214 8.59 12.11 12.61
N ALA A 215 8.40 12.13 13.92
CA ALA A 215 7.39 12.96 14.55
C ALA A 215 7.63 14.47 14.37
N ALA A 216 8.89 14.92 14.21
CA ALA A 216 9.16 16.35 14.07
C ALA A 216 8.77 16.90 12.70
N SER A 217 8.93 16.11 11.63
CA SER A 217 8.48 16.49 10.28
C SER A 217 6.97 16.32 10.12
N SER A 218 6.36 15.32 10.75
CA SER A 218 4.96 14.95 10.57
C SER A 218 3.98 15.61 11.56
N ALA A 219 4.42 16.07 12.73
CA ALA A 219 3.55 16.62 13.80
C ALA A 219 2.66 17.79 13.35
N ILE A 220 3.09 18.57 12.36
CA ILE A 220 2.31 19.67 11.82
C ILE A 220 0.99 19.21 11.17
N TYR A 221 0.94 17.97 10.65
CA TYR A 221 -0.25 17.34 10.09
C TYR A 221 -1.19 16.74 11.16
N GLY A 222 -0.83 16.87 12.42
CA GLY A 222 -1.69 16.58 13.55
C GLY A 222 -1.65 15.17 14.08
N ALA A 223 -2.68 14.89 14.85
CA ALA A 223 -2.81 13.69 15.65
C ALA A 223 -2.84 12.37 14.87
N ARG A 224 -3.07 12.39 13.55
CA ARG A 224 -3.12 11.18 12.71
C ARG A 224 -1.78 10.83 12.07
N SER A 225 -0.72 11.57 12.39
CA SER A 225 0.59 11.40 11.75
C SER A 225 1.53 10.40 12.45
N ALA A 226 1.06 9.69 13.47
CA ALA A 226 1.85 8.71 14.24
C ALA A 226 2.50 7.61 13.37
N ASN A 227 1.86 7.24 12.27
CA ASN A 227 2.37 6.24 11.32
C ASN A 227 3.15 6.84 10.14
N GLY A 228 3.56 8.12 10.26
CA GLY A 228 4.18 8.88 9.18
C GLY A 228 3.18 9.51 8.22
N VAL A 229 3.70 10.33 7.32
CA VAL A 229 2.91 11.06 6.32
C VAL A 229 3.51 10.83 4.93
N ILE A 230 2.67 10.51 3.97
CA ILE A 230 3.01 10.45 2.55
C ILE A 230 2.38 11.67 1.87
N LEU A 231 3.22 12.61 1.50
CA LEU A 231 2.83 13.84 0.84
C LEU A 231 3.00 13.70 -0.66
N ILE A 232 1.93 13.86 -1.40
CA ILE A 232 1.88 13.77 -2.86
C ILE A 232 1.64 15.15 -3.43
N THR A 233 2.57 15.57 -4.29
CA THR A 233 2.44 16.80 -5.06
C THR A 233 2.12 16.45 -6.49
N THR A 234 1.01 16.97 -7.02
CA THR A 234 0.65 16.75 -8.42
C THR A 234 1.33 17.75 -9.35
N LYS A 235 1.42 17.39 -10.63
CA LYS A 235 1.95 18.28 -11.69
C LYS A 235 1.00 19.46 -11.86
N SER A 236 1.55 20.67 -11.98
CA SER A 236 0.83 21.91 -12.24
C SER A 236 1.16 22.47 -13.62
N GLY A 237 0.44 23.49 -14.06
CA GLY A 237 0.75 24.20 -15.29
C GLY A 237 2.06 24.99 -15.19
N GLU A 238 2.77 25.11 -16.32
CA GLU A 238 3.97 25.91 -16.46
C GLU A 238 3.72 27.11 -17.38
N SER A 239 4.48 28.20 -17.18
CA SER A 239 4.39 29.35 -18.08
C SER A 239 5.01 29.01 -19.42
N GLY A 240 4.28 29.19 -20.51
CA GLY A 240 4.74 28.86 -21.85
C GLY A 240 3.61 28.61 -22.83
N LYS A 241 3.96 28.24 -24.05
CA LYS A 241 2.98 27.82 -25.06
C LYS A 241 2.26 26.55 -24.60
N PRO A 242 1.00 26.34 -24.98
CA PRO A 242 0.30 25.10 -24.73
C PRO A 242 1.09 23.89 -25.22
N ARG A 243 1.23 22.90 -24.34
CA ARG A 243 1.87 21.62 -24.63
C ARG A 243 0.85 20.52 -24.43
N VAL A 244 0.75 19.63 -25.40
CA VAL A 244 -0.08 18.42 -25.34
C VAL A 244 0.85 17.22 -25.27
N ASP A 245 0.67 16.40 -24.25
CA ASP A 245 1.39 15.14 -24.10
C ASP A 245 0.38 14.00 -24.15
N VAL A 246 0.66 13.00 -24.98
CA VAL A 246 -0.16 11.79 -25.12
C VAL A 246 0.73 10.59 -24.82
N ARG A 247 0.25 9.71 -23.94
CA ARG A 247 0.92 8.47 -23.59
C ARG A 247 -0.05 7.31 -23.73
N TYR A 248 0.41 6.24 -24.32
CA TYR A 248 -0.26 4.96 -24.31
C TYR A 248 0.74 3.86 -24.01
N GLN A 249 0.33 2.93 -23.17
CA GLN A 249 1.13 1.78 -22.78
C GLN A 249 0.24 0.57 -22.68
N HIS A 250 0.69 -0.55 -23.24
CA HIS A 250 0.08 -1.86 -23.05
C HIS A 250 1.03 -2.77 -22.28
N SER A 251 0.50 -3.51 -21.31
CA SER A 251 1.26 -4.47 -20.50
C SER A 251 0.57 -5.82 -20.50
N PHE A 252 1.35 -6.90 -20.52
CA PHE A 252 0.85 -8.27 -20.41
C PHE A 252 1.20 -8.84 -19.03
N TYR A 253 0.28 -9.59 -18.46
CA TYR A 253 0.46 -10.26 -17.18
C TYR A 253 0.32 -11.76 -17.34
N THR A 254 1.20 -12.51 -16.71
CA THR A 254 1.11 -13.97 -16.64
C THR A 254 1.24 -14.41 -15.18
N VAL A 255 0.68 -15.57 -14.86
CA VAL A 255 0.87 -16.19 -13.56
C VAL A 255 2.33 -16.57 -13.40
N ALA A 256 2.97 -16.05 -12.36
CA ALA A 256 4.39 -16.29 -12.12
C ALA A 256 4.70 -17.76 -11.76
N ARG A 257 3.78 -18.42 -11.05
CA ARG A 257 3.93 -19.81 -10.62
C ARG A 257 2.56 -20.46 -10.46
N LYS A 258 2.42 -21.67 -11.00
CA LYS A 258 1.30 -22.57 -10.70
C LYS A 258 1.73 -23.57 -9.64
N LEU A 259 0.79 -23.97 -8.79
CA LEU A 259 1.05 -25.01 -7.81
C LEU A 259 0.98 -26.38 -8.48
N PRO A 260 1.87 -27.30 -8.12
CA PRO A 260 1.79 -28.68 -8.62
C PRO A 260 0.44 -29.29 -8.21
N GLN A 261 -0.22 -29.95 -9.12
CA GLN A 261 -1.44 -30.71 -8.88
C GLN A 261 -1.23 -32.14 -9.37
N VAL A 262 -1.79 -33.09 -8.63
CA VAL A 262 -1.84 -34.50 -9.04
C VAL A 262 -2.76 -34.64 -10.27
N ASN A 263 -2.51 -35.61 -11.10
CA ASN A 263 -3.43 -35.98 -12.17
C ASN A 263 -4.58 -36.85 -11.64
N ALA A 264 -5.57 -37.16 -12.50
CA ALA A 264 -6.74 -37.94 -12.12
C ALA A 264 -6.38 -39.35 -11.61
N PHE A 265 -5.39 -39.99 -12.23
CA PHE A 265 -4.90 -41.32 -11.82
C PHE A 265 -4.28 -41.27 -10.40
N GLU A 266 -3.36 -40.35 -10.19
CA GLU A 266 -2.70 -40.13 -8.88
C GLU A 266 -3.70 -39.75 -7.78
N SER A 267 -4.70 -38.90 -8.09
CA SER A 267 -5.76 -38.54 -7.19
C SER A 267 -6.60 -39.74 -6.76
N ARG A 268 -7.04 -40.56 -7.70
CA ARG A 268 -7.79 -41.79 -7.44
C ARG A 268 -6.99 -42.77 -6.61
N LEU A 269 -5.70 -42.99 -6.93
CA LEU A 269 -4.81 -43.86 -6.20
C LEU A 269 -4.63 -43.37 -4.73
N SER A 270 -4.42 -42.08 -4.54
CA SER A 270 -4.32 -41.47 -3.20
C SER A 270 -5.59 -41.66 -2.39
N MET A 271 -6.77 -41.42 -3.02
CA MET A 271 -8.06 -41.65 -2.34
C MET A 271 -8.29 -43.10 -2.01
N ALA A 272 -7.90 -44.04 -2.90
CA ALA A 272 -8.00 -45.47 -2.67
C ALA A 272 -7.12 -45.90 -1.48
N ALA A 273 -5.91 -45.39 -1.40
CA ALA A 273 -5.02 -45.64 -0.26
C ALA A 273 -5.65 -45.12 1.07
N THR A 274 -6.21 -43.91 1.04
CA THR A 274 -6.92 -43.34 2.22
C THR A 274 -8.16 -44.15 2.62
N ASP A 275 -8.89 -44.71 1.67
CA ASP A 275 -10.05 -45.56 1.94
C ASP A 275 -9.63 -46.91 2.55
N LEU A 276 -8.45 -47.45 2.16
CA LEU A 276 -7.88 -48.69 2.78
C LEU A 276 -7.51 -48.48 4.24
N ASP A 277 -6.95 -47.33 4.59
CA ASP A 277 -6.58 -46.99 5.97
C ASP A 277 -7.75 -46.70 6.89
N ASN A 278 -8.97 -46.55 6.35
CA ASN A 278 -10.15 -46.25 7.13
C ASN A 278 -11.00 -47.49 7.39
N PRO A 279 -11.04 -47.98 8.64
CA PRO A 279 -11.78 -49.21 8.98
C PRO A 279 -13.30 -49.14 8.72
N SER A 280 -13.85 -47.93 8.63
CA SER A 280 -15.27 -47.70 8.34
C SER A 280 -15.59 -47.70 6.85
N LYS A 281 -14.60 -47.79 5.98
CA LYS A 281 -14.80 -47.83 4.52
C LYS A 281 -14.90 -49.26 4.02
N THR A 282 -15.76 -49.47 3.07
CA THR A 282 -16.00 -50.80 2.49
C THR A 282 -15.02 -51.07 1.34
N LEU A 283 -14.69 -52.37 1.15
CA LEU A 283 -13.92 -52.82 -0.01
C LEU A 283 -14.54 -52.43 -1.35
N GLU A 284 -15.85 -52.27 -1.39
CA GLU A 284 -16.62 -51.80 -2.53
C GLU A 284 -16.21 -50.38 -2.97
N LYS A 285 -15.99 -49.46 -2.03
CA LYS A 285 -15.52 -48.08 -2.33
C LYS A 285 -14.10 -48.04 -2.87
N PHE A 286 -13.24 -48.87 -2.31
CA PHE A 286 -11.87 -49.04 -2.85
C PHE A 286 -11.91 -49.56 -4.29
N SER A 287 -12.69 -50.59 -4.53
CA SER A 287 -12.85 -51.21 -5.85
C SER A 287 -13.39 -50.23 -6.89
N ALA A 288 -14.38 -49.39 -6.51
CA ALA A 288 -14.90 -48.37 -7.38
C ALA A 288 -13.88 -47.24 -7.74
N ARG A 289 -12.95 -46.95 -6.82
CA ARG A 289 -11.88 -45.96 -7.11
C ARG A 289 -10.76 -46.53 -7.98
N THR A 290 -10.46 -47.82 -7.85
CA THR A 290 -9.39 -48.48 -8.56
C THR A 290 -9.88 -49.26 -9.80
N ASP A 291 -11.12 -49.06 -10.21
CA ASP A 291 -11.66 -49.61 -11.43
C ASP A 291 -10.79 -49.22 -12.64
N SER A 292 -10.38 -50.23 -13.41
CA SER A 292 -9.42 -50.06 -14.51
C SER A 292 -9.92 -49.13 -15.62
N VAL A 293 -11.23 -49.15 -15.86
CA VAL A 293 -11.86 -48.26 -16.87
C VAL A 293 -11.84 -46.80 -16.34
N GLY A 294 -12.24 -46.59 -15.10
CA GLY A 294 -12.17 -45.29 -14.44
C GLY A 294 -10.75 -44.75 -14.33
N MET A 295 -9.79 -45.57 -13.99
CA MET A 295 -8.37 -45.20 -13.90
C MET A 295 -7.78 -44.82 -15.28
N GLN A 296 -8.15 -45.51 -16.33
CA GLN A 296 -7.59 -45.32 -17.68
C GLN A 296 -8.29 -44.22 -18.48
N TYR A 297 -9.59 -44.04 -18.31
CA TYR A 297 -10.42 -43.17 -19.15
C TYR A 297 -11.03 -41.98 -18.41
N SER A 298 -10.62 -41.70 -17.18
CA SER A 298 -11.04 -40.50 -16.45
C SER A 298 -10.58 -39.24 -17.16
N THR A 299 -11.44 -38.26 -17.20
CA THR A 299 -11.03 -36.90 -17.60
C THR A 299 -9.98 -36.40 -16.64
N ASN A 300 -9.08 -35.57 -17.12
CA ASN A 300 -8.01 -35.00 -16.33
C ASN A 300 -7.96 -33.49 -16.55
N TYR A 301 -8.49 -32.73 -15.59
CA TYR A 301 -8.56 -31.29 -15.64
C TYR A 301 -7.54 -30.65 -14.71
N TYR A 302 -6.69 -29.80 -15.26
CA TYR A 302 -5.84 -28.90 -14.48
C TYR A 302 -6.62 -27.59 -14.27
N TYR A 303 -7.35 -27.50 -13.17
CA TYR A 303 -8.23 -26.36 -12.89
C TYR A 303 -7.55 -25.01 -12.93
N GLN A 304 -6.26 -24.92 -12.54
CA GLN A 304 -5.49 -23.70 -12.67
C GLN A 304 -5.36 -23.23 -14.12
N ASP A 305 -5.19 -24.15 -15.07
CA ASP A 305 -5.10 -23.82 -16.51
C ASP A 305 -6.42 -23.30 -17.07
N LEU A 306 -7.53 -23.77 -16.53
CA LEU A 306 -8.87 -23.36 -16.92
C LEU A 306 -9.27 -22.00 -16.31
N LEU A 307 -8.70 -21.65 -15.14
CA LEU A 307 -8.98 -20.39 -14.46
C LEU A 307 -8.10 -19.26 -14.95
N PHE A 308 -6.86 -19.55 -15.36
CA PHE A 308 -5.89 -18.54 -15.70
C PHE A 308 -5.90 -18.19 -17.18
N ARG A 309 -5.67 -16.93 -17.45
CA ARG A 309 -5.41 -16.38 -18.79
C ARG A 309 -4.19 -15.47 -18.76
N THR A 310 -3.67 -15.11 -19.92
CA THR A 310 -2.81 -13.94 -20.04
C THR A 310 -3.67 -12.72 -19.82
N GLY A 311 -3.38 -12.00 -18.76
CA GLY A 311 -3.99 -10.72 -18.44
C GLY A 311 -3.36 -9.59 -19.25
N GLY A 312 -3.98 -8.43 -19.26
CA GLY A 312 -3.47 -7.25 -19.96
C GLY A 312 -3.90 -5.96 -19.29
N ARG A 313 -3.11 -4.92 -19.47
CA ARG A 313 -3.43 -3.58 -19.01
C ARG A 313 -3.16 -2.56 -20.10
N ASP A 314 -4.16 -1.74 -20.37
CA ASP A 314 -4.09 -0.54 -21.20
C ASP A 314 -4.02 0.68 -20.28
N ASP A 315 -3.00 1.52 -20.43
CA ASP A 315 -2.83 2.78 -19.73
C ASP A 315 -2.71 3.90 -20.77
N ALA A 316 -3.73 4.73 -20.86
CA ALA A 316 -3.80 5.83 -21.82
C ALA A 316 -3.94 7.14 -21.07
N SER A 317 -3.12 8.12 -21.39
CA SER A 317 -3.23 9.47 -20.82
C SER A 317 -3.08 10.55 -21.87
N VAL A 318 -3.87 11.60 -21.73
CA VAL A 318 -3.78 12.83 -22.51
C VAL A 318 -3.74 13.99 -21.53
N GLN A 319 -2.74 14.84 -21.66
CA GLN A 319 -2.64 16.04 -20.85
C GLN A 319 -2.38 17.27 -21.71
N ILE A 320 -2.92 18.38 -21.28
CA ILE A 320 -2.62 19.70 -21.83
C ILE A 320 -2.18 20.62 -20.70
N SER A 321 -1.08 21.31 -20.88
CA SER A 321 -0.57 22.28 -19.92
C SER A 321 -0.06 23.52 -20.63
N GLY A 322 -0.09 24.64 -19.93
CA GLY A 322 0.39 25.91 -20.48
C GLY A 322 0.11 27.05 -19.54
N GLY A 323 0.42 28.26 -19.99
CA GLY A 323 0.09 29.42 -19.19
C GLY A 323 0.93 30.67 -19.53
N SER A 324 0.56 31.76 -18.86
CA SER A 324 1.25 33.05 -18.88
C SER A 324 1.73 33.41 -17.46
N LYS A 325 2.32 34.57 -17.29
CA LYS A 325 2.85 35.04 -15.99
C LYS A 325 1.81 35.11 -14.86
N GLY A 326 0.51 35.26 -15.17
CA GLY A 326 -0.54 35.38 -14.16
C GLY A 326 -1.58 34.27 -14.23
N PHE A 327 -1.45 33.33 -15.16
CA PHE A 327 -2.42 32.25 -15.34
C PHE A 327 -1.70 31.00 -15.85
N LYS A 328 -1.80 29.92 -15.10
CA LYS A 328 -1.24 28.62 -15.46
C LYS A 328 -2.32 27.56 -15.33
N TYR A 329 -2.35 26.63 -16.24
CA TYR A 329 -3.32 25.56 -16.25
C TYR A 329 -2.69 24.22 -16.67
N ARG A 330 -3.26 23.16 -16.15
CA ARG A 330 -3.04 21.78 -16.58
C ARG A 330 -4.36 21.02 -16.49
N ALA A 331 -4.68 20.30 -17.53
CA ALA A 331 -5.78 19.35 -17.53
C ALA A 331 -5.25 17.98 -18.00
N SER A 332 -5.67 16.90 -17.38
CA SER A 332 -5.33 15.55 -17.78
C SER A 332 -6.54 14.62 -17.75
N LEU A 333 -6.58 13.69 -18.67
CA LEU A 333 -7.53 12.58 -18.72
C LEU A 333 -6.72 11.30 -18.79
N ASN A 334 -7.00 10.35 -17.90
CA ASN A 334 -6.33 9.06 -17.87
C ASN A 334 -7.39 7.94 -17.90
N TYR A 335 -7.08 6.87 -18.60
CA TYR A 335 -7.82 5.62 -18.62
C TYR A 335 -6.87 4.47 -18.28
N ILE A 336 -7.31 3.59 -17.40
CA ILE A 336 -6.66 2.32 -17.10
C ILE A 336 -7.72 1.24 -17.24
N GLY A 337 -7.52 0.33 -18.22
CA GLY A 337 -8.30 -0.87 -18.38
C GLY A 337 -7.44 -2.08 -18.07
N GLU A 338 -7.83 -2.89 -17.08
CA GLU A 338 -7.06 -4.03 -16.63
C GLU A 338 -7.90 -5.30 -16.70
N LYS A 339 -7.37 -6.32 -17.36
CA LYS A 339 -7.88 -7.69 -17.36
C LYS A 339 -6.93 -8.54 -16.54
N GLY A 340 -7.41 -9.07 -15.42
CA GLY A 340 -6.59 -9.89 -14.53
C GLY A 340 -6.24 -11.24 -15.11
N VAL A 341 -5.32 -11.93 -14.46
CA VAL A 341 -4.88 -13.29 -14.84
C VAL A 341 -5.92 -14.36 -14.55
N ILE A 342 -6.88 -14.10 -13.66
CA ILE A 342 -8.05 -14.97 -13.45
C ILE A 342 -9.17 -14.51 -14.39
N LEU A 343 -9.87 -15.46 -14.99
CA LEU A 343 -11.03 -15.19 -15.85
C LEU A 343 -12.04 -14.29 -15.12
N GLU A 344 -12.78 -13.46 -15.85
CA GLU A 344 -13.80 -12.51 -15.37
C GLU A 344 -13.29 -11.41 -14.43
N SER A 345 -12.02 -11.44 -13.95
CA SER A 345 -11.45 -10.35 -13.16
C SER A 345 -11.08 -9.16 -14.04
N GLY A 346 -11.39 -7.96 -13.57
CA GLY A 346 -11.07 -6.75 -14.32
C GLY A 346 -11.28 -5.47 -13.54
N ASN A 347 -10.69 -4.39 -14.05
CA ASN A 347 -10.79 -3.05 -13.49
C ASN A 347 -10.74 -2.01 -14.60
N ASP A 348 -11.77 -1.17 -14.70
CA ASP A 348 -11.82 -0.02 -15.60
C ASP A 348 -11.83 1.27 -14.78
N LYS A 349 -10.81 2.11 -14.96
CA LYS A 349 -10.63 3.34 -14.21
C LYS A 349 -10.44 4.53 -15.13
N TYR A 350 -11.21 5.57 -14.90
CA TYR A 350 -11.13 6.85 -15.59
C TYR A 350 -10.83 7.94 -14.57
N THR A 351 -9.85 8.80 -14.85
CA THR A 351 -9.55 9.95 -14.00
C THR A 351 -9.42 11.22 -14.82
N ALA A 352 -9.93 12.32 -14.30
CA ALA A 352 -9.79 13.64 -14.86
C ALA A 352 -9.26 14.61 -13.80
N ASN A 353 -8.20 15.34 -14.11
CA ASN A 353 -7.62 16.34 -13.21
C ASN A 353 -7.52 17.68 -13.91
N ILE A 354 -7.89 18.74 -13.20
CA ILE A 354 -7.80 20.15 -13.66
C ILE A 354 -7.11 20.95 -12.57
N ASN A 355 -5.97 21.51 -12.89
CA ASN A 355 -5.18 22.36 -12.00
C ASN A 355 -5.06 23.75 -12.63
N VAL A 356 -5.50 24.78 -11.93
CA VAL A 356 -5.45 26.18 -12.37
C VAL A 356 -4.82 27.01 -11.26
N ASP A 357 -3.78 27.73 -11.60
CA ASP A 357 -3.16 28.75 -10.78
C ASP A 357 -3.43 30.12 -11.42
N TYR A 358 -4.11 31.01 -10.71
CA TYR A 358 -4.48 32.33 -11.19
C TYR A 358 -4.01 33.45 -10.26
N GLU A 359 -3.20 34.34 -10.75
CA GLU A 359 -2.63 35.51 -10.03
C GLU A 359 -3.15 36.80 -10.65
N PRO A 360 -4.40 37.22 -10.30
CA PRO A 360 -4.99 38.46 -10.81
C PRO A 360 -4.23 39.71 -10.37
N TRP A 361 -3.61 39.63 -9.20
CA TRP A 361 -2.78 40.69 -8.62
C TRP A 361 -1.45 40.11 -8.17
N LYS A 362 -0.41 40.93 -8.09
CA LYS A 362 0.95 40.50 -7.68
C LYS A 362 1.04 39.88 -6.30
N ASN A 363 0.03 40.13 -5.46
CA ASN A 363 0.02 39.72 -4.06
C ASN A 363 -1.09 38.73 -3.72
N ILE A 364 -1.95 38.38 -4.68
CA ILE A 364 -3.03 37.38 -4.45
C ILE A 364 -2.97 36.32 -5.55
N LYS A 365 -2.88 35.07 -5.10
CA LYS A 365 -2.91 33.87 -5.94
C LYS A 365 -4.08 32.97 -5.54
N PHE A 366 -4.86 32.55 -6.52
CA PHE A 366 -5.86 31.51 -6.39
C PHE A 366 -5.32 30.21 -6.96
N THR A 367 -5.55 29.12 -6.25
CA THR A 367 -5.20 27.77 -6.67
C THR A 367 -6.44 26.91 -6.67
N THR A 368 -6.89 26.49 -7.84
CA THR A 368 -8.08 25.63 -8.00
C THR A 368 -7.64 24.26 -8.49
N ARG A 369 -8.10 23.21 -7.85
CA ARG A 369 -7.86 21.82 -8.27
C ARG A 369 -9.16 21.06 -8.24
N VAL A 370 -9.43 20.33 -9.32
CA VAL A 370 -10.58 19.45 -9.44
C VAL A 370 -10.08 18.07 -9.86
N ARG A 371 -10.43 17.05 -9.10
CA ARG A 371 -10.17 15.66 -9.42
C ARG A 371 -11.49 14.90 -9.49
N LEU A 372 -11.67 14.16 -10.57
CA LEU A 372 -12.81 13.28 -10.77
C LEU A 372 -12.31 11.90 -11.11
N SER A 373 -12.90 10.88 -10.53
CA SER A 373 -12.59 9.50 -10.88
C SER A 373 -13.85 8.65 -10.93
N TYR A 374 -13.84 7.69 -11.83
CA TYR A 374 -14.76 6.58 -11.89
C TYR A 374 -13.95 5.29 -11.96
N ASN A 375 -14.26 4.34 -11.09
CA ASN A 375 -13.60 3.04 -11.04
C ASN A 375 -14.62 1.93 -10.98
N LYS A 376 -14.54 0.98 -11.91
CA LYS A 376 -15.40 -0.21 -11.97
C LYS A 376 -14.53 -1.45 -11.83
N VAL A 377 -14.76 -2.24 -10.80
CA VAL A 377 -14.02 -3.46 -10.51
C VAL A 377 -14.96 -4.66 -10.56
N ASN A 378 -14.60 -5.68 -11.32
CA ASN A 378 -15.21 -6.99 -11.23
C ASN A 378 -14.39 -7.83 -10.25
N ASN A 379 -14.94 -8.01 -9.04
CA ASN A 379 -14.28 -8.76 -7.99
C ASN A 379 -14.48 -10.25 -8.20
N ILE A 380 -13.43 -11.01 -7.91
CA ILE A 380 -13.49 -12.47 -7.85
C ILE A 380 -13.14 -12.88 -6.43
N LYS A 381 -13.94 -13.79 -5.86
CA LYS A 381 -13.62 -14.34 -4.55
C LYS A 381 -12.37 -15.20 -4.63
N GLU A 382 -11.45 -14.99 -3.71
CA GLU A 382 -10.24 -15.83 -3.56
C GLU A 382 -10.58 -17.30 -3.31
N SER A 383 -11.76 -17.60 -2.73
CA SER A 383 -12.27 -18.95 -2.56
C SER A 383 -12.35 -19.75 -3.87
N VAL A 384 -12.59 -19.11 -5.01
CA VAL A 384 -12.63 -19.77 -6.31
C VAL A 384 -11.31 -20.46 -6.65
N LEU A 385 -10.18 -19.78 -6.38
CA LEU A 385 -8.85 -20.37 -6.57
C LEU A 385 -8.61 -21.53 -5.59
N GLN A 386 -8.96 -21.35 -4.31
CA GLN A 386 -8.86 -22.42 -3.31
C GLN A 386 -9.74 -23.62 -3.68
N ASP A 387 -10.95 -23.35 -4.15
CA ASP A 387 -11.85 -24.40 -4.61
C ASP A 387 -11.32 -25.13 -5.82
N ALA A 388 -10.74 -24.43 -6.79
CA ALA A 388 -10.09 -25.04 -7.95
C ALA A 388 -8.93 -25.98 -7.56
N MET A 389 -8.16 -25.61 -6.53
CA MET A 389 -7.04 -26.42 -6.05
C MET A 389 -7.45 -27.62 -5.22
N ARG A 390 -8.68 -27.61 -4.66
CA ARG A 390 -9.25 -28.70 -3.87
C ARG A 390 -10.09 -29.67 -4.68
N ARG A 391 -10.29 -29.43 -6.00
CA ARG A 391 -11.10 -30.29 -6.85
C ARG A 391 -10.30 -31.46 -7.33
N ASP A 392 -10.97 -32.60 -7.33
CA ASP A 392 -10.41 -33.81 -7.94
C ASP A 392 -10.27 -33.60 -9.46
N PRO A 393 -9.15 -33.94 -10.06
CA PRO A 393 -8.89 -33.68 -11.49
C PRO A 393 -9.84 -34.42 -12.44
N ASP A 394 -10.52 -35.46 -11.99
CA ASP A 394 -11.48 -36.25 -12.78
C ASP A 394 -12.92 -35.75 -12.69
N MET A 395 -13.17 -34.67 -11.94
CA MET A 395 -14.52 -34.09 -11.84
C MET A 395 -14.91 -33.40 -13.15
N ILE A 396 -16.05 -33.77 -13.71
CA ILE A 396 -16.56 -33.25 -14.98
C ILE A 396 -16.95 -31.78 -14.81
N ILE A 397 -16.50 -30.92 -15.72
CA ILE A 397 -16.74 -29.46 -15.69
C ILE A 397 -17.94 -29.08 -16.55
N TRP A 398 -18.14 -29.78 -17.66
CA TRP A 398 -19.19 -29.53 -18.63
C TRP A 398 -20.10 -30.77 -18.80
N TYR A 399 -21.36 -30.51 -19.04
CA TYR A 399 -22.29 -31.52 -19.56
C TYR A 399 -21.93 -31.88 -21.02
N PRO A 400 -22.42 -33.01 -21.56
CA PRO A 400 -22.15 -33.39 -22.94
C PRO A 400 -22.62 -32.40 -24.01
N ASP A 401 -23.59 -31.56 -23.68
CA ASP A 401 -24.09 -30.48 -24.53
C ASP A 401 -23.22 -29.22 -24.50
N GLY A 402 -22.17 -29.20 -23.66
CA GLY A 402 -21.24 -28.07 -23.49
C GLY A 402 -21.65 -27.05 -22.44
N GLU A 403 -22.78 -27.26 -21.77
CA GLU A 403 -23.15 -26.41 -20.63
C GLU A 403 -22.29 -26.72 -19.39
N LEU A 404 -22.04 -25.70 -18.55
CA LEU A 404 -21.28 -25.86 -17.30
C LEU A 404 -22.10 -26.62 -16.27
N ILE A 405 -21.49 -27.62 -15.64
CA ILE A 405 -22.04 -28.27 -14.46
C ILE A 405 -21.87 -27.27 -13.30
N PRO A 406 -22.95 -26.72 -12.75
CA PRO A 406 -22.81 -25.64 -11.78
C PRO A 406 -22.39 -26.15 -10.40
N TYR A 407 -22.81 -27.38 -10.04
CA TYR A 407 -22.71 -27.89 -8.70
C TYR A 407 -22.58 -29.43 -8.66
N TYR A 408 -21.74 -29.91 -7.74
CA TYR A 408 -21.56 -31.35 -7.52
C TYR A 408 -22.34 -31.80 -6.28
N SER A 409 -23.23 -32.74 -6.42
CA SER A 409 -24.20 -33.19 -5.42
C SER A 409 -23.63 -33.76 -4.12
N SER A 410 -22.37 -34.18 -4.10
CA SER A 410 -21.73 -34.72 -2.91
C SER A 410 -20.84 -33.72 -2.20
N GLY A 411 -21.28 -33.19 -1.06
CA GLY A 411 -20.46 -32.41 -0.14
C GLY A 411 -20.39 -30.90 -0.40
N GLY A 412 -21.35 -30.28 -1.11
CA GLY A 412 -21.41 -28.81 -1.24
C GLY A 412 -20.32 -28.20 -2.10
N ARG A 413 -19.77 -28.94 -3.07
CA ARG A 413 -18.64 -28.50 -3.89
C ARG A 413 -19.09 -27.84 -5.18
N ARG A 414 -18.73 -26.57 -5.37
CA ARG A 414 -19.06 -25.78 -6.58
C ARG A 414 -18.05 -26.03 -7.68
N ASN A 415 -18.51 -25.92 -8.95
CA ASN A 415 -17.62 -25.84 -10.08
C ASN A 415 -16.98 -24.43 -10.11
N PRO A 416 -15.65 -24.27 -9.99
CA PRO A 416 -15.01 -22.95 -9.94
C PRO A 416 -15.24 -22.13 -11.21
N ILE A 417 -15.33 -22.76 -12.38
CA ILE A 417 -15.59 -22.08 -13.65
C ILE A 417 -17.03 -21.56 -13.72
N ALA A 418 -18.00 -22.39 -13.24
CA ALA A 418 -19.38 -21.95 -13.14
C ALA A 418 -19.55 -20.80 -12.14
N GLU A 419 -18.85 -20.86 -10.99
CA GLU A 419 -18.86 -19.77 -10.00
C GLU A 419 -18.37 -18.45 -10.62
N LEU A 420 -17.28 -18.46 -11.40
CA LEU A 420 -16.79 -17.25 -12.09
C LEU A 420 -17.79 -16.65 -13.05
N LYS A 421 -18.56 -17.49 -13.78
CA LYS A 421 -19.49 -17.01 -14.81
C LYS A 421 -20.89 -16.68 -14.30
N GLN A 422 -21.31 -17.31 -13.23
CA GLN A 422 -22.70 -17.23 -12.71
C GLN A 422 -22.82 -16.41 -11.42
N LYS A 423 -21.72 -15.83 -10.96
CA LYS A 423 -21.69 -14.93 -9.81
C LYS A 423 -21.24 -13.55 -10.24
N LEU A 424 -22.04 -12.56 -9.88
CA LEU A 424 -21.68 -11.15 -10.08
C LEU A 424 -21.20 -10.57 -8.74
N ASP A 425 -20.08 -9.88 -8.78
CA ASP A 425 -19.59 -9.03 -7.69
C ASP A 425 -18.93 -7.79 -8.33
N GLU A 426 -19.78 -6.82 -8.66
CA GLU A 426 -19.39 -5.60 -9.36
C GLU A 426 -19.36 -4.42 -8.40
N ARG A 427 -18.23 -3.75 -8.32
CA ARG A 427 -18.04 -2.55 -7.51
C ARG A 427 -17.79 -1.34 -8.40
N SER A 428 -18.62 -0.33 -8.28
CA SER A 428 -18.47 0.97 -8.93
C SER A 428 -18.21 2.05 -7.89
N THR A 429 -17.17 2.86 -8.09
CA THR A 429 -16.81 3.97 -7.22
C THR A 429 -16.71 5.25 -8.03
N TYR A 430 -17.45 6.27 -7.65
CA TYR A 430 -17.34 7.63 -8.15
C TYR A 430 -16.70 8.49 -7.08
N ARG A 431 -15.70 9.28 -7.43
CA ARG A 431 -15.10 10.24 -6.53
C ARG A 431 -14.92 11.60 -7.18
N GLY A 432 -15.26 12.64 -6.45
CA GLY A 432 -15.02 14.02 -6.83
C GLY A 432 -14.31 14.74 -5.69
N ASN A 433 -13.17 15.36 -5.98
CA ASN A 433 -12.46 16.23 -5.06
C ASN A 433 -12.36 17.63 -5.66
N PHE A 434 -12.77 18.63 -4.90
CA PHE A 434 -12.62 20.03 -5.21
C PHE A 434 -11.76 20.70 -4.15
N TYR A 435 -10.76 21.49 -4.57
CA TYR A 435 -9.90 22.27 -3.71
C TYR A 435 -9.81 23.70 -4.22
N GLN A 436 -9.95 24.66 -3.34
CA GLN A 436 -9.77 26.07 -3.61
C GLN A 436 -8.86 26.69 -2.57
N GLY A 437 -7.66 27.10 -2.98
CA GLY A 437 -6.69 27.81 -2.16
C GLY A 437 -6.59 29.28 -2.53
N VAL A 438 -6.28 30.10 -1.55
CA VAL A 438 -5.96 31.52 -1.66
C VAL A 438 -4.67 31.80 -0.93
N THR A 439 -3.70 32.35 -1.62
CA THR A 439 -2.47 32.87 -1.03
C THR A 439 -2.49 34.39 -1.13
N TRP A 440 -2.44 35.09 0.01
CA TRP A 440 -2.40 36.56 0.07
C TRP A 440 -1.10 37.03 0.74
N THR A 441 -0.26 37.67 -0.05
CA THR A 441 1.04 38.20 0.40
C THR A 441 0.85 39.67 0.81
N PHE A 442 0.79 39.96 2.10
CA PHE A 442 0.68 41.32 2.63
C PHE A 442 1.97 42.12 2.45
N THR A 443 3.09 41.46 2.78
CA THR A 443 4.44 41.99 2.65
C THR A 443 5.36 40.85 2.22
N PRO A 444 6.59 41.12 1.75
CA PRO A 444 7.52 40.04 1.36
C PRO A 444 7.83 39.02 2.47
N TRP A 445 7.56 39.34 3.71
CA TRP A 445 7.81 38.52 4.89
C TRP A 445 6.56 38.03 5.62
N LEU A 446 5.35 38.45 5.19
CA LEU A 446 4.07 38.05 5.82
C LEU A 446 3.06 37.64 4.77
N ARG A 447 2.56 36.42 4.86
CA ARG A 447 1.63 35.79 3.93
C ARG A 447 0.53 35.03 4.67
N LEU A 448 -0.70 35.16 4.21
CA LEU A 448 -1.82 34.32 4.59
C LEU A 448 -2.04 33.27 3.48
N ASP A 449 -2.11 32.03 3.86
CA ASP A 449 -2.62 30.93 3.04
C ASP A 449 -3.91 30.41 3.67
N ALA A 450 -4.94 30.27 2.86
CA ALA A 450 -6.23 29.73 3.30
C ALA A 450 -6.79 28.84 2.19
N ASP A 451 -7.39 27.73 2.58
CA ASP A 451 -8.01 26.82 1.63
C ASP A 451 -9.25 26.13 2.18
N ILE A 452 -10.01 25.61 1.24
CA ILE A 452 -11.18 24.78 1.51
C ILE A 452 -11.22 23.64 0.49
N SER A 453 -11.61 22.47 0.92
CA SER A 453 -11.80 21.30 0.08
C SER A 453 -13.10 20.57 0.38
N ALA A 454 -13.65 19.95 -0.65
CA ALA A 454 -14.79 19.05 -0.56
C ALA A 454 -14.43 17.75 -1.31
N ASP A 455 -14.59 16.63 -0.65
CA ASP A 455 -14.40 15.29 -1.21
C ASP A 455 -15.73 14.53 -1.12
N TYR A 456 -16.19 14.01 -2.24
CA TYR A 456 -17.37 13.16 -2.35
C TYR A 456 -16.99 11.81 -2.90
N THR A 457 -17.33 10.76 -2.20
CA THR A 457 -17.16 9.37 -2.66
C THR A 457 -18.52 8.67 -2.64
N SER A 458 -18.91 8.11 -3.77
CA SER A 458 -20.06 7.23 -3.90
C SER A 458 -19.58 5.85 -4.31
N TYR A 459 -19.88 4.88 -3.49
CA TYR A 459 -19.52 3.48 -3.68
C TYR A 459 -20.79 2.67 -3.85
N ARG A 460 -20.84 1.81 -4.86
CA ARG A 460 -21.92 0.84 -5.05
C ARG A 460 -21.34 -0.53 -5.29
N ASN A 461 -21.82 -1.53 -4.57
CA ASN A 461 -21.48 -2.93 -4.79
C ASN A 461 -22.73 -3.74 -5.08
N LEU A 462 -22.82 -4.25 -6.30
CA LEU A 462 -23.89 -5.14 -6.75
C LEU A 462 -23.38 -6.58 -6.75
N THR A 463 -24.04 -7.42 -5.96
CA THR A 463 -23.73 -8.84 -5.91
C THR A 463 -24.93 -9.65 -6.35
N PHE A 464 -24.68 -10.76 -7.04
CA PHE A 464 -25.70 -11.73 -7.42
C PHE A 464 -25.08 -13.13 -7.45
N SER A 465 -25.81 -14.12 -6.98
CA SER A 465 -25.45 -15.54 -7.06
C SER A 465 -26.60 -16.30 -7.71
N SER A 466 -26.31 -17.00 -8.79
CA SER A 466 -27.26 -17.79 -9.54
C SER A 466 -27.83 -18.95 -8.70
N LYS A 467 -29.09 -19.29 -8.95
CA LYS A 467 -29.75 -20.47 -8.33
C LYS A 467 -29.02 -21.78 -8.65
N TYR A 468 -28.32 -21.84 -9.76
CA TYR A 468 -27.60 -23.03 -10.19
C TYR A 468 -26.33 -23.28 -9.33
N LEU A 469 -25.83 -22.27 -8.61
CA LEU A 469 -24.67 -22.39 -7.71
C LEU A 469 -25.03 -22.84 -6.30
N GLU A 470 -26.29 -22.80 -5.91
CA GLU A 470 -26.77 -23.08 -4.55
C GLU A 470 -27.42 -24.47 -4.50
N GLY A 471 -26.61 -25.53 -4.48
CA GLY A 471 -27.09 -26.91 -4.55
C GLY A 471 -27.93 -27.42 -3.38
N SER A 472 -27.93 -26.75 -2.23
CA SER A 472 -28.70 -27.16 -1.04
C SER A 472 -29.94 -26.27 -0.78
N ASP A 473 -30.04 -25.11 -1.41
CA ASP A 473 -31.06 -24.11 -1.12
C ASP A 473 -32.26 -24.09 -2.12
N ASN A 474 -32.64 -25.25 -2.62
CA ASN A 474 -33.82 -25.41 -3.49
C ASN A 474 -33.85 -24.48 -4.73
N GLY A 475 -32.71 -24.21 -5.33
CA GLY A 475 -32.65 -23.35 -6.50
C GLY A 475 -32.88 -21.86 -6.19
N LYS A 476 -32.45 -21.39 -5.04
CA LYS A 476 -32.52 -20.00 -4.61
C LYS A 476 -31.40 -19.18 -5.20
N ASN A 477 -31.71 -18.20 -6.03
CA ASN A 477 -30.78 -17.15 -6.36
C ASN A 477 -30.84 -16.04 -5.33
N THR A 478 -29.70 -15.36 -5.10
CA THR A 478 -29.57 -14.29 -4.11
C THR A 478 -28.89 -13.06 -4.71
N GLY A 479 -29.26 -11.89 -4.25
CA GLY A 479 -28.63 -10.64 -4.69
C GLY A 479 -28.69 -9.58 -3.60
N ALA A 480 -27.71 -8.66 -3.65
CA ALA A 480 -27.69 -7.48 -2.82
C ALA A 480 -27.12 -6.27 -3.59
N ASP A 481 -27.68 -5.11 -3.30
CA ASP A 481 -27.23 -3.81 -3.80
C ASP A 481 -26.91 -2.93 -2.60
N ARG A 482 -25.61 -2.75 -2.35
CA ARG A 482 -25.08 -1.92 -1.26
C ARG A 482 -24.55 -0.62 -1.84
N SER A 483 -24.99 0.50 -1.30
CA SER A 483 -24.51 1.82 -1.67
C SER A 483 -24.07 2.59 -0.44
N GLN A 484 -22.95 3.28 -0.58
CA GLN A 484 -22.36 4.11 0.46
C GLN A 484 -21.97 5.45 -0.14
N GLN A 485 -22.34 6.53 0.52
CA GLN A 485 -22.01 7.90 0.13
C GLN A 485 -21.27 8.56 1.28
N THR A 486 -20.10 9.10 1.01
CA THR A 486 -19.29 9.80 2.00
C THR A 486 -18.99 11.21 1.52
N TRP A 487 -19.25 12.18 2.36
CA TRP A 487 -18.87 13.58 2.17
C TRP A 487 -17.83 13.97 3.19
N LYS A 488 -16.79 14.67 2.74
CA LYS A 488 -15.74 15.20 3.60
C LYS A 488 -15.47 16.65 3.21
N TYR A 489 -15.57 17.53 4.17
CA TYR A 489 -15.23 18.94 4.03
C TYR A 489 -14.06 19.24 4.93
N ALA A 490 -13.04 19.91 4.40
CA ALA A 490 -11.90 20.35 5.18
C ALA A 490 -11.49 21.75 4.77
N GLY A 491 -10.87 22.47 5.66
CA GLY A 491 -10.31 23.77 5.37
C GLY A 491 -9.26 24.15 6.39
N GLU A 492 -8.34 24.99 5.96
CA GLU A 492 -7.21 25.43 6.72
C GLU A 492 -6.95 26.91 6.47
N ALA A 493 -6.45 27.62 7.48
CA ALA A 493 -5.99 28.97 7.33
C ALA A 493 -4.77 29.21 8.24
N TYR A 494 -3.70 29.73 7.66
CA TYR A 494 -2.47 29.97 8.42
C TYR A 494 -1.70 31.20 7.93
N LEU A 495 -1.12 31.92 8.89
CA LEU A 495 -0.21 33.04 8.67
C LEU A 495 1.23 32.54 8.67
N ASN A 496 1.96 32.87 7.60
CA ASN A 496 3.40 32.60 7.48
C ASN A 496 4.17 33.93 7.62
N PHE A 497 5.12 33.91 8.56
CA PHE A 497 6.13 34.93 8.72
C PHE A 497 7.49 34.36 8.29
N ASN A 498 8.15 34.98 7.32
CA ASN A 498 9.47 34.55 6.83
C ASN A 498 10.38 35.75 6.67
N LYS A 499 11.36 35.90 7.53
CA LYS A 499 12.28 37.06 7.50
C LYS A 499 13.71 36.68 7.83
N THR A 500 14.64 37.13 7.03
CA THR A 500 16.07 37.10 7.37
C THR A 500 16.43 38.39 8.08
N ILE A 501 16.93 38.29 9.30
CA ILE A 501 17.33 39.39 10.17
C ILE A 501 18.87 39.44 10.18
N ALA A 502 19.47 40.63 9.97
CA ALA A 502 20.90 40.85 10.08
C ALA A 502 21.77 39.87 9.24
N LYS A 503 21.30 39.44 8.06
CA LYS A 503 21.93 38.53 7.09
C LYS A 503 22.11 37.07 7.56
N ASP A 504 22.36 36.85 8.85
CA ASP A 504 22.76 35.55 9.40
C ASP A 504 21.62 34.82 10.14
N HIS A 505 20.54 35.51 10.45
CA HIS A 505 19.43 34.97 11.23
C HIS A 505 18.18 34.83 10.38
N SER A 506 17.79 33.64 10.04
CA SER A 506 16.54 33.35 9.32
C SER A 506 15.48 32.86 10.31
N LEU A 507 14.35 33.52 10.35
CA LEU A 507 13.19 33.16 11.16
C LEU A 507 12.00 32.89 10.25
N ASN A 508 11.47 31.66 10.31
CA ASN A 508 10.20 31.29 9.73
C ASN A 508 9.27 30.89 10.86
N ALA A 509 8.15 31.55 10.97
CA ALA A 509 7.12 31.25 11.98
C ALA A 509 5.76 31.10 11.29
N MET A 510 4.95 30.20 11.81
CA MET A 510 3.61 29.95 11.28
C MET A 510 2.64 29.69 12.44
N VAL A 511 1.43 30.21 12.30
CA VAL A 511 0.30 29.89 13.18
C VAL A 511 -0.96 29.71 12.33
N GLY A 512 -1.77 28.74 12.66
CA GLY A 512 -2.96 28.43 11.87
C GLY A 512 -3.96 27.55 12.58
N SER A 513 -5.06 27.33 11.91
CA SER A 513 -6.14 26.43 12.33
C SER A 513 -6.62 25.57 11.15
N SER A 514 -7.18 24.42 11.47
CA SER A 514 -7.77 23.49 10.52
C SER A 514 -9.08 22.93 11.04
N PHE A 515 -9.99 22.60 10.15
CA PHE A 515 -11.19 21.83 10.47
C PHE A 515 -11.40 20.73 9.43
N GLU A 516 -12.04 19.65 9.85
CA GLU A 516 -12.47 18.56 9.01
C GLU A 516 -13.81 18.05 9.53
N VAL A 517 -14.78 17.85 8.64
CA VAL A 517 -16.09 17.27 8.93
C VAL A 517 -16.37 16.20 7.89
N SER A 518 -16.74 15.03 8.34
CA SER A 518 -17.09 13.91 7.45
C SER A 518 -18.41 13.30 7.88
N ASN A 519 -19.22 12.90 6.91
CA ASN A 519 -20.43 12.13 7.12
C ASN A 519 -20.55 11.02 6.09
N GLN A 520 -21.21 9.95 6.48
CA GLN A 520 -21.50 8.81 5.61
C GLN A 520 -22.93 8.37 5.77
N LEU A 521 -23.55 8.05 4.65
CA LEU A 521 -24.81 7.32 4.58
C LEU A 521 -24.59 6.02 3.81
N GLU A 522 -25.06 4.93 4.36
CA GLU A 522 -25.02 3.62 3.74
C GLU A 522 -26.40 3.01 3.72
N TYR A 523 -26.74 2.32 2.65
CA TYR A 523 -27.90 1.46 2.57
C TYR A 523 -27.57 0.18 1.82
N ASN A 524 -28.20 -0.89 2.26
CA ASN A 524 -28.13 -2.21 1.66
C ASN A 524 -29.53 -2.75 1.43
N ILE A 525 -29.78 -3.27 0.24
CA ILE A 525 -31.02 -3.94 -0.14
C ILE A 525 -30.64 -5.33 -0.60
N ALA A 526 -31.20 -6.35 0.03
CA ALA A 526 -30.93 -7.74 -0.30
C ALA A 526 -32.20 -8.53 -0.48
N GLY A 527 -32.14 -9.56 -1.30
CA GLY A 527 -33.28 -10.43 -1.57
C GLY A 527 -32.88 -11.72 -2.26
N SER A 528 -33.88 -12.57 -2.46
CA SER A 528 -33.70 -13.88 -3.08
C SER A 528 -34.92 -14.26 -3.93
N PHE A 529 -34.79 -15.36 -4.68
CA PHE A 529 -35.78 -15.84 -5.63
C PHE A 529 -36.12 -14.78 -6.67
N PHE A 530 -35.06 -14.30 -7.36
CA PHE A 530 -35.24 -13.41 -8.51
C PHE A 530 -35.93 -14.14 -9.65
N LEU A 531 -36.81 -13.41 -10.33
CA LEU A 531 -37.56 -13.93 -11.48
C LEU A 531 -36.68 -14.18 -12.71
N SER A 532 -35.49 -13.60 -12.79
CA SER A 532 -34.54 -13.75 -13.90
C SER A 532 -33.12 -13.96 -13.34
N GLU A 533 -32.32 -14.75 -14.04
CA GLU A 533 -30.89 -14.91 -13.79
C GLU A 533 -30.04 -13.77 -14.42
N ASP A 534 -30.59 -13.06 -15.42
CA ASP A 534 -29.88 -12.02 -16.19
C ASP A 534 -30.21 -10.60 -15.72
N ILE A 535 -31.28 -10.43 -14.93
CA ILE A 535 -31.77 -9.11 -14.51
C ILE A 535 -31.67 -9.01 -12.98
N HIS A 536 -30.74 -8.24 -12.49
CA HIS A 536 -30.35 -8.17 -11.07
C HIS A 536 -30.96 -6.96 -10.33
N TYR A 537 -32.11 -6.44 -10.76
CA TYR A 537 -32.83 -5.39 -10.04
C TYR A 537 -33.54 -5.94 -8.82
N MET A 538 -33.35 -5.31 -7.65
CA MET A 538 -33.84 -5.79 -6.35
C MET A 538 -35.37 -5.89 -6.25
N ASN A 539 -36.11 -5.16 -7.10
CA ASN A 539 -37.57 -5.29 -7.18
C ASN A 539 -38.03 -6.64 -7.73
N LEU A 540 -37.19 -7.37 -8.48
CA LEU A 540 -37.48 -8.69 -9.02
C LEU A 540 -37.25 -9.83 -8.03
N ALA A 541 -36.64 -9.57 -6.88
CA ALA A 541 -36.56 -10.53 -5.81
C ALA A 541 -37.93 -10.74 -5.16
N THR A 542 -38.43 -11.97 -5.18
CA THR A 542 -39.77 -12.29 -4.59
C THR A 542 -39.71 -12.36 -3.07
N VAL A 543 -38.58 -12.73 -2.50
CA VAL A 543 -38.34 -12.75 -1.06
C VAL A 543 -37.31 -11.67 -0.70
N LYS A 544 -37.73 -10.71 0.13
CA LYS A 544 -36.85 -9.66 0.66
C LYS A 544 -36.13 -10.20 1.90
N ASP A 545 -34.80 -10.00 1.94
CA ASP A 545 -34.01 -10.37 3.08
C ASP A 545 -34.01 -9.24 4.11
N VAL A 546 -35.02 -9.23 4.97
CA VAL A 546 -35.25 -8.15 5.94
C VAL A 546 -34.07 -7.94 6.88
N LYS A 547 -33.28 -8.99 7.17
CA LYS A 547 -32.09 -8.87 8.02
C LYS A 547 -30.96 -8.09 7.37
N ASN A 548 -30.88 -8.15 6.04
CA ASN A 548 -29.87 -7.49 5.23
C ASN A 548 -30.43 -6.26 4.47
N ILE A 549 -31.63 -5.78 4.84
CA ILE A 549 -32.15 -4.48 4.38
C ILE A 549 -31.95 -3.50 5.53
N TYR A 550 -31.01 -2.57 5.39
CA TYR A 550 -30.71 -1.60 6.41
C TYR A 550 -30.22 -0.28 5.84
N THR A 551 -30.32 0.75 6.66
CA THR A 551 -29.62 2.01 6.47
C THR A 551 -28.75 2.27 7.69
N SER A 552 -27.56 2.78 7.48
CA SER A 552 -26.65 3.21 8.55
C SER A 552 -25.90 4.48 8.14
N GLY A 553 -25.40 5.20 9.11
CA GLY A 553 -24.64 6.40 8.85
C GLY A 553 -23.86 6.88 10.07
N TRP A 554 -22.93 7.77 9.83
CA TRP A 554 -22.15 8.36 10.91
C TRP A 554 -21.68 9.77 10.52
N ASP A 555 -21.42 10.57 11.54
CA ASP A 555 -20.82 11.90 11.46
C ASP A 555 -19.59 11.96 12.34
N GLU A 556 -18.56 12.65 11.85
CA GLU A 556 -17.34 12.93 12.62
C GLU A 556 -16.81 14.31 12.31
N ALA A 557 -16.14 14.91 13.30
CA ALA A 557 -15.53 16.22 13.16
C ALA A 557 -14.20 16.28 13.89
N MET A 558 -13.25 17.02 13.31
CA MET A 558 -11.94 17.31 13.89
C MET A 558 -11.61 18.78 13.72
N VAL A 559 -11.05 19.40 14.74
CA VAL A 559 -10.59 20.81 14.71
C VAL A 559 -9.18 20.84 15.28
N GLY A 560 -8.27 21.59 14.65
CA GLY A 560 -6.89 21.71 15.07
C GLY A 560 -6.41 23.17 15.09
N VAL A 561 -5.55 23.50 16.05
CA VAL A 561 -4.79 24.75 16.10
C VAL A 561 -3.32 24.39 16.16
N PHE A 562 -2.51 25.04 15.36
CA PHE A 562 -1.10 24.68 15.23
C PHE A 562 -0.18 25.88 15.07
N GLY A 563 1.08 25.68 15.49
CA GLY A 563 2.14 26.64 15.26
C GLY A 563 3.47 25.98 15.02
N ARG A 564 4.32 26.60 14.22
CA ARG A 564 5.68 26.18 13.93
C ARG A 564 6.63 27.38 13.96
N VAL A 565 7.80 27.19 14.51
CA VAL A 565 8.91 28.14 14.44
C VAL A 565 10.16 27.41 13.95
N VAL A 566 10.77 27.93 12.91
CA VAL A 566 12.05 27.48 12.38
C VAL A 566 13.03 28.63 12.47
N TYR A 567 14.08 28.46 13.24
CA TYR A 567 15.15 29.43 13.37
C TYR A 567 16.45 28.84 12.83
N SER A 568 17.11 29.56 11.94
CA SER A 568 18.40 29.15 11.38
C SER A 568 19.43 30.26 11.52
N TRP A 569 20.58 29.92 12.13
CA TRP A 569 21.72 30.81 12.27
C TRP A 569 22.83 30.44 11.28
N LYS A 570 23.19 31.41 10.42
CA LYS A 570 24.19 31.24 9.35
C LYS A 570 23.92 30.05 8.43
N SER A 571 22.68 29.59 8.32
CA SER A 571 22.31 28.35 7.64
C SER A 571 23.07 27.09 8.13
N ARG A 572 23.77 27.16 9.26
CA ARG A 572 24.55 26.05 9.85
C ARG A 572 23.79 25.35 10.97
N TYR A 573 23.17 26.13 11.85
CA TYR A 573 22.42 25.61 12.99
C TYR A 573 20.95 25.94 12.77
N THR A 574 20.13 24.91 12.65
CA THR A 574 18.69 25.07 12.48
C THR A 574 17.95 24.36 13.60
N ILE A 575 17.03 25.05 14.24
CA ILE A 575 16.13 24.51 15.26
C ILE A 575 14.69 24.72 14.78
N THR A 576 13.88 23.66 14.89
CA THR A 576 12.44 23.70 14.58
C THR A 576 11.64 23.28 15.81
N GLY A 577 10.65 24.05 16.18
CA GLY A 577 9.64 23.71 17.18
C GLY A 577 8.26 23.72 16.58
N ASN A 578 7.47 22.67 16.81
CA ASN A 578 6.06 22.58 16.42
C ASN A 578 5.22 22.33 17.67
N LEU A 579 4.03 22.91 17.68
CA LEU A 579 3.00 22.61 18.67
C LEU A 579 1.66 22.55 17.96
N ARG A 580 0.92 21.49 18.22
CA ARG A 580 -0.42 21.32 17.68
C ARG A 580 -1.38 20.82 18.76
N PHE A 581 -2.59 21.33 18.75
CA PHE A 581 -3.72 20.89 19.55
C PHE A 581 -4.84 20.44 18.63
N ASP A 582 -5.27 19.19 18.77
CA ASP A 582 -6.36 18.61 17.99
C ASP A 582 -7.49 18.15 18.91
N GLY A 583 -8.73 18.44 18.50
CA GLY A 583 -9.94 17.95 19.11
C GLY A 583 -10.70 17.05 18.12
N SER A 584 -11.01 15.81 18.54
CA SER A 584 -11.75 14.85 17.72
C SER A 584 -13.06 14.45 18.39
N SER A 585 -14.14 14.37 17.59
CA SER A 585 -15.47 13.94 18.07
C SER A 585 -15.54 12.45 18.43
N ARG A 586 -14.52 11.65 18.07
CA ARG A 586 -14.45 10.21 18.37
C ARG A 586 -14.23 9.92 19.85
N PHE A 587 -13.61 10.88 20.57
CA PHE A 587 -13.32 10.75 22.00
C PHE A 587 -14.42 11.32 22.89
N GLY A 588 -14.47 10.81 24.09
CA GLY A 588 -15.35 11.30 25.15
C GLY A 588 -15.05 12.77 25.55
N LYS A 589 -15.99 13.40 26.20
CA LYS A 589 -15.95 14.83 26.56
C LYS A 589 -14.65 15.23 27.29
N ASN A 590 -14.14 14.35 28.17
CA ASN A 590 -13.00 14.65 29.04
C ASN A 590 -11.65 14.59 28.32
N ASN A 591 -11.52 13.80 27.25
CA ASN A 591 -10.27 13.53 26.55
C ASN A 591 -10.32 13.89 25.06
N ARG A 592 -11.25 14.75 24.68
CA ARG A 592 -11.48 15.15 23.28
C ARG A 592 -10.27 15.86 22.67
N TRP A 593 -9.52 16.63 23.48
CA TRP A 593 -8.38 17.42 23.05
C TRP A 593 -7.05 16.74 23.40
N GLY A 594 -6.16 16.67 22.39
CA GLY A 594 -4.79 16.19 22.52
C GLY A 594 -3.77 17.28 22.18
N SER A 595 -2.59 17.23 22.82
CA SER A 595 -1.48 18.13 22.53
C SER A 595 -0.27 17.35 21.98
N PHE A 596 0.31 17.88 20.89
CA PHE A 596 1.35 17.19 20.13
C PHE A 596 2.55 18.11 19.87
N PRO A 597 3.44 18.27 20.85
CA PRO A 597 4.68 19.04 20.71
C PRO A 597 5.76 18.25 19.98
N SER A 598 6.62 18.95 19.22
CA SER A 598 7.84 18.37 18.68
C SER A 598 8.95 19.40 18.57
N VAL A 599 10.19 18.93 18.65
CA VAL A 599 11.41 19.74 18.50
C VAL A 599 12.43 18.98 17.68
N SER A 600 13.14 19.69 16.81
CA SER A 600 14.26 19.11 16.06
C SER A 600 15.37 20.13 15.84
N ALA A 601 16.59 19.62 15.70
CA ALA A 601 17.77 20.42 15.45
C ALA A 601 18.62 19.80 14.35
N ALA A 602 19.27 20.62 13.57
CA ALA A 602 20.25 20.20 12.58
C ALA A 602 21.49 21.08 12.65
N TRP A 603 22.66 20.44 12.50
CA TRP A 603 23.96 21.09 12.43
C TRP A 603 24.65 20.68 11.14
N ARG A 604 24.90 21.65 10.27
CA ARG A 604 25.72 21.48 9.05
C ARG A 604 27.19 21.66 9.40
N ILE A 605 27.85 20.54 9.64
CA ILE A 605 29.25 20.48 10.04
C ILE A 605 30.17 20.92 8.87
N SER A 606 29.79 20.59 7.64
CA SER A 606 30.54 20.98 6.43
C SER A 606 30.77 22.49 6.29
N ASP A 607 29.83 23.32 6.80
CA ASP A 607 29.93 24.77 6.69
C ASP A 607 30.80 25.41 7.78
N GLU A 608 31.35 24.61 8.68
CA GLU A 608 32.21 25.07 9.76
C GLU A 608 33.62 25.43 9.26
N PRO A 609 34.25 26.49 9.82
CA PRO A 609 35.57 26.90 9.41
C PRO A 609 36.63 25.81 9.52
N PHE A 610 36.52 24.91 10.47
CA PHE A 610 37.46 23.79 10.67
C PHE A 610 37.29 22.66 9.67
N MET A 611 36.18 22.64 8.86
CA MET A 611 35.93 21.65 7.81
C MET A 611 36.33 22.12 6.42
N ARG A 612 36.83 23.32 6.24
CA ARG A 612 37.18 23.87 4.93
C ARG A 612 38.20 23.03 4.13
N TRP A 613 39.04 22.28 4.84
CA TRP A 613 40.01 21.37 4.22
C TRP A 613 39.36 20.20 3.47
N SER A 614 38.15 19.82 3.84
CA SER A 614 37.43 18.68 3.25
C SER A 614 36.51 19.05 2.09
N ASN A 615 36.27 20.33 1.79
CA ASN A 615 35.28 20.82 0.84
C ASN A 615 35.36 20.20 -0.56
N ASN A 616 36.55 19.81 -1.01
CA ASN A 616 36.76 19.18 -2.32
C ASN A 616 36.27 17.70 -2.34
N VAL A 617 36.17 17.05 -1.18
CA VAL A 617 35.77 15.65 -1.07
C VAL A 617 34.41 15.53 -0.37
N LEU A 618 34.26 16.10 0.83
CA LEU A 618 33.04 16.12 1.61
C LEU A 618 32.28 17.42 1.36
N THR A 619 31.34 17.39 0.44
CA THR A 619 30.60 18.58 -0.03
C THR A 619 29.50 19.02 0.96
N ASP A 620 28.87 18.08 1.63
CA ASP A 620 27.87 18.36 2.68
C ASP A 620 27.95 17.31 3.79
N ALA A 621 27.89 17.76 5.02
CA ALA A 621 27.78 16.90 6.21
C ALA A 621 26.85 17.55 7.21
N LYS A 622 25.74 16.87 7.51
CA LYS A 622 24.68 17.35 8.40
C LYS A 622 24.29 16.26 9.42
N VAL A 623 24.29 16.62 10.69
CA VAL A 623 23.74 15.80 11.78
C VAL A 623 22.37 16.36 12.15
N ARG A 624 21.43 15.47 12.37
CA ARG A 624 20.04 15.79 12.72
C ARG A 624 19.65 15.05 14.01
N ALA A 625 18.86 15.70 14.85
CA ALA A 625 18.21 15.08 16.00
C ALA A 625 16.80 15.61 16.14
N SER A 626 15.84 14.73 16.42
CA SER A 626 14.45 15.11 16.61
C SER A 626 13.80 14.31 17.74
N TYR A 627 12.86 14.96 18.41
CA TYR A 627 11.95 14.36 19.37
C TYR A 627 10.56 14.95 19.19
N GLY A 628 9.53 14.10 19.21
CA GLY A 628 8.18 14.58 19.11
C GLY A 628 7.15 13.59 19.62
N ILE A 629 5.96 14.11 19.87
CA ILE A 629 4.78 13.35 20.26
C ILE A 629 3.74 13.53 19.17
N THR A 630 3.18 12.44 18.68
CA THR A 630 2.07 12.41 17.74
C THR A 630 0.95 11.56 18.31
N GLY A 631 -0.26 11.73 17.83
CA GLY A 631 -1.43 10.98 18.29
C GLY A 631 -1.97 10.05 17.20
N ASN A 632 -2.99 9.28 17.58
CA ASN A 632 -3.83 8.52 16.67
C ASN A 632 -5.27 8.56 17.19
N ASP A 633 -6.23 8.93 16.31
CA ASP A 633 -7.66 8.95 16.60
C ASP A 633 -8.44 7.88 15.82
N LYS A 634 -7.73 6.98 15.12
CA LYS A 634 -8.35 5.89 14.37
C LYS A 634 -8.86 4.80 15.31
N ILE A 635 -9.88 5.15 16.07
CA ILE A 635 -10.70 4.26 16.89
C ILE A 635 -12.06 4.10 16.23
N GLY A 636 -12.79 3.06 16.60
CA GLY A 636 -14.19 2.92 16.17
C GLY A 636 -14.99 4.17 16.56
N ARG A 637 -15.94 4.54 15.73
CA ARG A 637 -16.83 5.69 16.00
C ARG A 637 -17.76 5.33 17.13
N TYR A 638 -18.07 6.32 17.97
CA TYR A 638 -18.99 6.21 19.12
C TYR A 638 -18.55 5.23 20.23
N GLU A 639 -17.33 4.72 20.23
CA GLU A 639 -16.83 3.79 21.28
C GLU A 639 -16.74 4.44 22.68
N SER A 640 -16.74 5.77 22.74
CA SER A 640 -16.85 6.50 24.01
C SER A 640 -18.27 6.54 24.60
N GLN A 641 -19.27 6.04 23.86
CA GLN A 641 -20.69 6.07 24.23
C GLN A 641 -21.24 4.66 24.20
N THR A 642 -22.15 4.36 25.13
CA THR A 642 -22.94 3.13 25.06
C THR A 642 -23.99 3.27 23.97
N VAL A 643 -23.90 2.45 22.94
CA VAL A 643 -24.86 2.41 21.84
C VAL A 643 -25.84 1.27 21.99
N TYR A 644 -27.01 1.46 21.41
CA TYR A 644 -28.09 0.47 21.41
C TYR A 644 -28.32 0.00 19.98
N THR A 645 -28.70 -1.27 19.86
CA THR A 645 -29.10 -1.87 18.58
C THR A 645 -30.55 -2.32 18.64
N ALA A 646 -31.25 -2.20 17.52
CA ALA A 646 -32.54 -2.85 17.37
C ALA A 646 -32.30 -4.37 17.32
N GLY A 647 -32.71 -5.07 18.36
CA GLY A 647 -32.52 -6.51 18.48
C GLY A 647 -33.56 -7.29 17.69
N SER A 648 -33.24 -8.56 17.37
CA SER A 648 -34.19 -9.52 16.85
C SER A 648 -35.15 -10.06 17.95
N GLN A 649 -35.07 -9.47 19.14
CA GLN A 649 -35.93 -9.78 20.27
C GLN A 649 -37.25 -9.02 20.09
N TYR A 650 -38.35 -9.75 19.87
CA TYR A 650 -39.69 -9.19 19.74
C TYR A 650 -40.48 -9.56 20.98
N TYR A 651 -41.04 -8.57 21.63
CA TYR A 651 -42.08 -8.80 22.65
C TYR A 651 -43.41 -8.36 22.06
N ASN A 652 -44.30 -9.29 21.91
CA ASN A 652 -45.64 -9.07 21.36
C ASN A 652 -45.63 -8.31 20.01
N SER A 653 -44.78 -8.75 19.09
CA SER A 653 -44.57 -8.16 17.76
C SER A 653 -43.95 -6.74 17.75
N VAL A 654 -43.53 -6.21 18.87
CA VAL A 654 -42.81 -4.93 18.98
C VAL A 654 -41.31 -5.21 19.06
N GLY A 655 -40.52 -4.61 18.17
CA GLY A 655 -39.05 -4.73 18.18
C GLY A 655 -38.44 -4.14 19.46
N GLY A 656 -37.59 -4.92 20.11
CA GLY A 656 -36.83 -4.47 21.28
C GLY A 656 -35.57 -3.72 20.93
N ILE A 657 -35.15 -2.78 21.77
CA ILE A 657 -33.86 -2.14 21.74
C ILE A 657 -32.98 -2.81 22.81
N VAL A 658 -31.84 -3.31 22.41
CA VAL A 658 -30.85 -3.94 23.30
C VAL A 658 -29.55 -3.16 23.31
N PRO A 659 -28.83 -3.12 24.44
CA PRO A 659 -27.48 -2.57 24.43
C PRO A 659 -26.59 -3.32 23.42
N ALA A 660 -25.71 -2.63 22.74
CA ALA A 660 -24.67 -3.29 21.93
C ALA A 660 -23.75 -4.09 22.85
N SER A 661 -23.02 -5.05 22.30
CA SER A 661 -22.11 -5.93 23.06
C SER A 661 -20.95 -5.18 23.73
N LYS A 662 -20.66 -3.96 23.27
CA LYS A 662 -19.60 -3.11 23.84
C LYS A 662 -20.18 -2.06 24.79
N TYR A 663 -19.58 -1.97 25.98
CA TYR A 663 -19.82 -0.87 26.92
C TYR A 663 -19.06 0.37 26.48
N GLY A 664 -19.71 1.52 26.41
CA GLY A 664 -19.10 2.79 26.05
C GLY A 664 -18.14 3.31 27.15
N ASN A 665 -16.94 3.70 26.76
CA ASN A 665 -15.96 4.26 27.70
C ASN A 665 -15.78 5.77 27.48
N PRO A 666 -16.37 6.63 28.34
CA PRO A 666 -16.26 8.08 28.20
C PRO A 666 -14.84 8.62 28.44
N ASP A 667 -13.95 7.84 29.06
CA ASP A 667 -12.58 8.21 29.39
C ASP A 667 -11.56 7.76 28.34
N LEU A 668 -12.03 7.26 27.18
CA LEU A 668 -11.15 6.98 26.04
C LEU A 668 -10.38 8.22 25.64
N LYS A 669 -9.08 8.04 25.46
CA LYS A 669 -8.13 9.10 25.10
C LYS A 669 -7.28 8.71 23.89
N TRP A 670 -6.55 9.68 23.38
CA TRP A 670 -5.63 9.54 22.27
C TRP A 670 -4.54 8.50 22.54
N GLU A 671 -4.27 7.62 21.57
CA GLU A 671 -2.99 6.90 21.54
C GLU A 671 -1.87 7.92 21.35
N GLN A 672 -0.76 7.75 22.08
CA GLN A 672 0.38 8.67 22.02
C GLN A 672 1.62 7.94 21.54
N THR A 673 2.19 8.42 20.45
CA THR A 673 3.48 7.94 19.93
C THR A 673 4.58 8.96 20.23
N LYS A 674 5.56 8.57 21.05
CA LYS A 674 6.78 9.32 21.34
C LYS A 674 7.89 8.79 20.46
N GLN A 675 8.51 9.66 19.66
CA GLN A 675 9.55 9.24 18.73
C GLN A 675 10.80 10.10 18.89
N THR A 676 11.95 9.43 19.00
CA THR A 676 13.30 10.02 18.94
C THR A 676 13.95 9.56 17.64
N ASN A 677 14.60 10.46 16.92
CA ASN A 677 15.35 10.15 15.70
C ASN A 677 16.69 10.89 15.72
N ILE A 678 17.76 10.19 15.32
CA ILE A 678 19.09 10.77 15.08
C ILE A 678 19.48 10.40 13.65
N GLY A 679 19.91 11.40 12.87
CA GLY A 679 20.24 11.20 11.46
C GLY A 679 21.56 11.83 11.09
N LEU A 680 22.20 11.25 10.06
CA LEU A 680 23.45 11.71 9.45
C LEU A 680 23.26 11.73 7.95
N ASP A 681 23.47 12.91 7.34
CA ASP A 681 23.45 13.10 5.90
C ASP A 681 24.87 13.49 5.45
N LEU A 682 25.45 12.73 4.51
CA LEU A 682 26.76 12.98 3.94
C LEU A 682 26.68 13.05 2.43
N SER A 683 27.35 14.01 1.84
CA SER A 683 27.50 14.15 0.38
C SER A 683 28.96 14.33 0.02
N PHE A 684 29.46 13.53 -0.91
CA PHE A 684 30.83 13.56 -1.37
C PHE A 684 30.89 13.87 -2.85
N LEU A 685 32.01 14.48 -3.29
CA LEU A 685 32.34 14.73 -4.68
C LEU A 685 31.24 15.46 -5.46
N ASN A 686 30.73 16.56 -4.91
CA ASN A 686 29.61 17.35 -5.46
C ASN A 686 28.35 16.52 -5.72
N GLY A 687 27.94 15.69 -4.75
CA GLY A 687 26.73 14.89 -4.82
C GLY A 687 26.85 13.59 -5.62
N ARG A 688 28.06 13.20 -6.05
CA ARG A 688 28.26 11.90 -6.71
C ARG A 688 28.06 10.71 -5.78
N ILE A 689 28.30 10.89 -4.48
CA ILE A 689 28.05 9.88 -3.46
C ILE A 689 27.24 10.57 -2.36
N MET A 690 26.04 10.07 -2.10
CA MET A 690 25.17 10.54 -1.03
C MET A 690 24.90 9.38 -0.09
N PHE A 691 25.12 9.58 1.20
CA PHE A 691 24.86 8.61 2.25
C PHE A 691 23.96 9.22 3.31
N VAL A 692 22.87 8.52 3.64
CA VAL A 692 21.92 8.90 4.69
C VAL A 692 21.79 7.74 5.65
N ALA A 693 21.91 8.03 6.94
CA ALA A 693 21.70 7.07 8.01
C ALA A 693 20.76 7.66 9.07
N ASP A 694 19.76 6.90 9.48
CA ASP A 694 18.84 7.26 10.56
C ASP A 694 18.77 6.12 11.59
N TYR A 695 18.77 6.48 12.88
CA TYR A 695 18.43 5.61 13.98
C TYR A 695 17.21 6.18 14.69
N TYR A 696 16.23 5.34 14.98
CA TYR A 696 15.01 5.78 15.63
C TYR A 696 14.54 4.83 16.74
N ILE A 697 13.82 5.42 17.69
CA ILE A 697 13.04 4.72 18.71
C ILE A 697 11.64 5.36 18.69
N LYS A 698 10.63 4.54 18.47
CA LYS A 698 9.21 4.91 18.38
C LYS A 698 8.44 4.08 19.40
N LYS A 699 7.95 4.71 20.47
CA LYS A 699 7.16 4.07 21.51
C LYS A 699 5.74 4.62 21.50
N THR A 700 4.76 3.74 21.29
CA THR A 700 3.34 4.08 21.38
C THR A 700 2.79 3.54 22.69
N SER A 701 2.18 4.41 23.45
CA SER A 701 1.49 4.12 24.71
C SER A 701 0.01 4.46 24.60
N ASP A 702 -0.75 4.04 25.59
CA ASP A 702 -2.20 4.25 25.62
C ASP A 702 -2.91 3.61 24.41
N LEU A 703 -2.37 2.49 23.92
CA LEU A 703 -2.97 1.75 22.81
C LEU A 703 -4.35 1.27 23.18
N LEU A 704 -5.23 1.39 22.23
CA LEU A 704 -6.62 0.95 22.32
C LEU A 704 -6.71 -0.56 22.21
N SER A 705 -7.23 -1.20 23.24
CA SER A 705 -7.40 -2.63 23.34
C SER A 705 -8.77 -2.98 23.88
N ASP A 706 -9.31 -4.13 23.48
CA ASP A 706 -10.54 -4.64 24.04
C ASP A 706 -10.26 -5.31 25.39
N TYR A 707 -10.96 -4.88 26.44
CA TYR A 707 -10.98 -5.50 27.76
C TYR A 707 -12.28 -6.24 27.97
N ASN A 708 -12.20 -7.55 28.23
CA ASN A 708 -13.38 -8.39 28.44
C ASN A 708 -14.03 -8.06 29.80
N LEU A 709 -15.33 -7.90 29.79
CA LEU A 709 -16.11 -7.64 30.98
C LEU A 709 -16.75 -8.92 31.50
N PRO A 710 -16.96 -9.05 32.83
CA PRO A 710 -17.75 -10.13 33.38
C PRO A 710 -19.16 -10.13 32.79
N SER A 711 -19.71 -11.31 32.45
CA SER A 711 -21.03 -11.46 31.85
C SER A 711 -22.18 -10.87 32.71
N THR A 712 -21.95 -10.71 34.03
CA THR A 712 -22.88 -10.05 34.95
C THR A 712 -23.13 -8.58 34.66
N THR A 713 -22.24 -7.93 33.89
CA THR A 713 -22.39 -6.53 33.45
C THR A 713 -23.40 -6.36 32.32
N GLY A 714 -23.77 -7.44 31.63
CA GLY A 714 -24.62 -7.42 30.44
C GLY A 714 -23.89 -6.96 29.15
N TYR A 715 -22.56 -6.81 29.20
CA TYR A 715 -21.72 -6.45 28.08
C TYR A 715 -20.55 -7.43 27.94
N ASP A 716 -20.09 -7.66 26.71
CA ASP A 716 -18.99 -8.57 26.46
C ASP A 716 -17.62 -7.91 26.74
N LYS A 717 -17.48 -6.65 26.33
CA LYS A 717 -16.21 -5.95 26.37
C LYS A 717 -16.35 -4.43 26.42
N MET A 718 -15.26 -3.78 26.79
CA MET A 718 -15.07 -2.32 26.81
C MET A 718 -13.74 -1.97 26.14
N ARG A 719 -13.69 -0.91 25.36
CA ARG A 719 -12.44 -0.38 24.82
C ARG A 719 -11.68 0.41 25.88
N VAL A 720 -10.38 0.17 26.02
CA VAL A 720 -9.52 0.82 27.03
C VAL A 720 -8.16 1.21 26.46
N ASN A 721 -7.46 2.13 27.10
CA ASN A 721 -6.12 2.61 26.72
C ASN A 721 -5.07 2.00 27.65
N LEU A 722 -4.71 0.74 27.49
CA LEU A 722 -3.83 0.03 28.44
C LEU A 722 -2.60 -0.67 27.83
N ALA A 723 -2.50 -0.77 26.50
CA ALA A 723 -1.39 -1.46 25.89
C ALA A 723 -0.27 -0.51 25.42
N SER A 724 0.92 -1.03 25.21
CA SER A 724 2.05 -0.28 24.64
C SER A 724 2.94 -1.12 23.76
N ILE A 725 3.53 -0.49 22.71
CA ILE A 725 4.39 -1.13 21.71
C ILE A 725 5.60 -0.25 21.41
N GLU A 726 6.74 -0.86 21.14
CA GLU A 726 7.96 -0.17 20.75
C GLU A 726 8.45 -0.68 19.40
N ASN A 727 8.89 0.23 18.55
CA ASN A 727 9.64 -0.03 17.34
C ASN A 727 10.97 0.72 17.42
N LYS A 728 12.06 0.05 17.13
CA LYS A 728 13.38 0.66 17.00
C LYS A 728 14.09 0.11 15.79
N GLY A 729 14.87 0.98 15.13
CA GLY A 729 15.50 0.53 13.89
C GLY A 729 16.58 1.46 13.36
N VAL A 730 17.24 0.95 12.34
CA VAL A 730 18.28 1.63 11.57
C VAL A 730 17.86 1.65 10.11
N GLU A 731 18.04 2.79 9.46
CA GLU A 731 17.79 3.00 8.04
C GLU A 731 19.06 3.53 7.39
N LEU A 732 19.50 2.92 6.29
CA LEU A 732 20.67 3.33 5.51
C LEU A 732 20.27 3.50 4.05
N SER A 733 20.73 4.58 3.43
CA SER A 733 20.57 4.84 2.00
C SER A 733 21.89 5.31 1.42
N LEU A 734 22.36 4.65 0.36
CA LEU A 734 23.55 5.03 -0.37
C LEU A 734 23.19 5.23 -1.84
N THR A 735 23.27 6.45 -2.32
CA THR A 735 23.11 6.79 -3.74
C THR A 735 24.46 7.18 -4.31
N THR A 736 24.85 6.55 -5.41
CA THR A 736 26.11 6.87 -6.11
C THR A 736 25.85 7.14 -7.58
N THR A 737 26.60 8.05 -8.15
CA THR A 737 26.65 8.32 -9.59
C THR A 737 28.09 8.07 -10.09
N PRO A 738 28.48 6.77 -10.27
CA PRO A 738 29.86 6.40 -10.61
C PRO A 738 30.31 7.01 -11.95
N VAL A 739 29.41 7.01 -12.91
CA VAL A 739 29.69 7.54 -14.25
C VAL A 739 28.73 8.68 -14.55
N ARG A 740 29.29 9.83 -14.86
CA ARG A 740 28.55 11.01 -15.33
C ARG A 740 29.35 11.65 -16.44
N THR A 741 28.97 11.34 -17.66
CA THR A 741 29.53 11.93 -18.88
C THR A 741 28.45 12.75 -19.59
N ARG A 742 28.77 13.36 -20.67
CA ARG A 742 27.85 14.14 -21.50
C ARG A 742 26.68 13.30 -22.02
N ASP A 743 26.97 12.08 -22.49
CA ASP A 743 26.03 11.24 -23.23
C ASP A 743 25.55 10.03 -22.40
N PHE A 744 26.14 9.81 -21.22
CA PHE A 744 25.83 8.69 -20.36
C PHE A 744 25.93 9.08 -18.88
N SER A 745 24.89 8.84 -18.14
CA SER A 745 24.86 8.97 -16.68
C SER A 745 24.32 7.68 -16.05
N TRP A 746 25.08 7.13 -15.14
CA TRP A 746 24.71 5.95 -14.38
C TRP A 746 24.64 6.29 -12.90
N SER A 747 23.47 6.10 -12.29
CA SER A 747 23.27 6.24 -10.86
C SER A 747 22.73 4.94 -10.29
N THR A 748 23.13 4.61 -9.07
CA THR A 748 22.62 3.45 -8.35
C THR A 748 22.33 3.83 -6.92
N THR A 749 21.23 3.29 -6.39
CA THR A 749 20.79 3.50 -5.00
C THR A 749 20.63 2.16 -4.31
N VAL A 750 21.25 2.03 -3.14
CA VAL A 750 21.11 0.87 -2.25
C VAL A 750 20.47 1.36 -0.96
N ASN A 751 19.33 0.79 -0.60
CA ASN A 751 18.67 1.02 0.67
C ASN A 751 18.72 -0.26 1.50
N TRP A 752 18.98 -0.10 2.79
CA TRP A 752 18.90 -1.17 3.77
C TRP A 752 18.27 -0.63 5.05
N TRP A 753 17.34 -1.43 5.65
CA TRP A 753 16.76 -1.06 6.93
C TRP A 753 16.36 -2.28 7.74
N LYS A 754 16.35 -2.08 9.05
CA LYS A 754 15.90 -3.04 10.04
C LYS A 754 14.94 -2.36 11.02
N ASN A 755 13.86 -3.05 11.37
CA ASN A 755 12.91 -2.63 12.40
C ASN A 755 12.70 -3.78 13.39
N ASP A 756 12.98 -3.55 14.65
CA ASP A 756 12.68 -4.47 15.75
C ASP A 756 11.42 -3.96 16.46
N ASN A 757 10.38 -4.80 16.45
CA ASN A 757 9.10 -4.52 17.10
C ASN A 757 8.97 -5.31 18.39
N LYS A 758 8.42 -4.69 19.44
CA LYS A 758 8.20 -5.34 20.73
C LYS A 758 6.94 -4.81 21.42
N ILE A 759 6.06 -5.70 21.84
CA ILE A 759 4.94 -5.41 22.72
C ILE A 759 5.53 -5.19 24.12
N LEU A 760 5.29 -4.02 24.72
CA LEU A 760 5.82 -3.72 26.05
C LEU A 760 4.84 -4.09 27.14
N ASP A 761 3.56 -3.86 26.90
CA ASP A 761 2.48 -4.07 27.87
C ASP A 761 1.16 -4.38 27.15
N LEU A 762 0.28 -5.10 27.82
CA LEU A 762 -1.05 -5.49 27.34
C LEU A 762 -2.13 -5.13 28.38
N ALA A 763 -3.36 -4.93 27.88
CA ALA A 763 -4.53 -4.69 28.73
C ALA A 763 -5.06 -5.96 29.43
N ARG A 764 -4.53 -7.13 29.10
CA ARG A 764 -4.93 -8.46 29.56
C ARG A 764 -3.71 -9.40 29.55
N GLU A 765 -3.90 -10.60 30.09
CA GLU A 765 -2.91 -11.67 30.00
C GLU A 765 -2.56 -12.00 28.54
N ASP A 766 -1.40 -12.62 28.34
CA ASP A 766 -0.96 -13.12 27.04
C ASP A 766 -2.04 -14.03 26.45
N TYR A 767 -2.28 -13.91 25.16
CA TYR A 767 -3.33 -14.68 24.49
C TYR A 767 -2.98 -15.05 23.06
N ILE A 768 -3.62 -16.11 22.60
CA ILE A 768 -3.54 -16.57 21.20
C ILE A 768 -4.74 -16.02 20.43
N ASN A 769 -4.48 -15.38 19.30
CA ASN A 769 -5.49 -14.95 18.35
C ASN A 769 -5.24 -15.67 17.02
N SER A 770 -6.04 -16.70 16.74
CA SER A 770 -5.83 -17.60 15.59
C SER A 770 -4.43 -18.26 15.64
N ALA A 771 -3.53 -17.90 14.73
CA ALA A 771 -2.16 -18.40 14.65
C ALA A 771 -1.12 -17.49 15.34
N TRP A 772 -1.55 -16.43 16.03
CA TRP A 772 -0.68 -15.39 16.57
C TRP A 772 -0.65 -15.40 18.09
N LEU A 773 0.54 -15.41 18.65
CA LEU A 773 0.74 -15.13 20.07
C LEU A 773 0.86 -13.61 20.27
N ILE A 774 0.00 -13.06 21.09
CA ILE A 774 0.05 -11.67 21.54
C ILE A 774 0.49 -11.70 23.01
N ALA A 775 1.75 -11.35 23.23
CA ALA A 775 2.38 -11.48 24.55
C ALA A 775 3.32 -10.31 24.85
N ALA A 776 3.36 -9.89 26.11
CA ALA A 776 4.29 -8.88 26.55
C ALA A 776 5.75 -9.37 26.41
N GLY A 777 6.63 -8.48 25.94
CA GLY A 777 8.03 -8.82 25.69
C GLY A 777 8.31 -9.46 24.33
N LYS A 778 7.27 -9.81 23.54
CA LYS A 778 7.37 -10.47 22.23
C LYS A 778 7.08 -9.49 21.08
N PRO A 779 7.53 -9.78 19.85
CA PRO A 779 7.14 -9.01 18.68
C PRO A 779 5.65 -9.24 18.33
N ALA A 780 5.01 -8.23 17.78
CA ALA A 780 3.70 -8.40 17.14
C ALA A 780 3.86 -9.28 15.88
N GLY A 781 2.87 -10.16 15.62
CA GLY A 781 2.94 -11.09 14.47
C GLY A 781 3.87 -12.28 14.70
N LEU A 782 3.91 -12.79 15.92
CA LEU A 782 4.62 -14.02 16.28
C LEU A 782 3.71 -15.22 16.02
N PHE A 783 4.12 -16.10 15.09
CA PHE A 783 3.42 -17.36 14.86
C PHE A 783 3.56 -18.30 16.06
N TYR A 784 2.44 -18.84 16.48
CA TYR A 784 2.36 -19.76 17.61
C TYR A 784 1.49 -20.96 17.30
N GLY A 785 1.97 -22.14 17.57
CA GLY A 785 1.25 -23.37 17.26
C GLY A 785 2.11 -24.59 17.47
N TYR A 786 1.70 -25.71 16.89
CA TYR A 786 2.40 -26.96 16.98
C TYR A 786 3.56 -27.02 15.99
N LYS A 787 4.75 -27.40 16.49
CA LYS A 787 5.93 -27.57 15.65
C LYS A 787 5.96 -28.98 15.06
N ASN A 788 5.91 -29.06 13.74
CA ASN A 788 6.04 -30.29 13.00
C ASN A 788 7.52 -30.71 12.93
N LEU A 789 7.84 -31.96 13.33
CA LEU A 789 9.18 -32.57 13.29
C LEU A 789 9.34 -33.58 12.14
N GLY A 790 8.31 -33.81 11.34
CA GLY A 790 8.26 -34.77 10.26
C GLY A 790 7.00 -35.65 10.37
N VAL A 791 7.05 -36.80 9.74
CA VAL A 791 5.97 -37.79 9.69
C VAL A 791 6.53 -39.12 10.19
N TYR A 792 5.74 -39.89 10.94
CA TYR A 792 6.10 -41.25 11.26
C TYR A 792 6.19 -42.08 9.98
N GLU A 793 7.31 -42.77 9.78
CA GLU A 793 7.42 -43.72 8.69
C GLU A 793 6.44 -44.88 8.94
N TYR A 794 5.96 -45.51 7.88
CA TYR A 794 4.91 -46.52 7.98
C TYR A 794 5.35 -47.75 8.73
N ASP A 795 6.62 -48.12 8.63
CA ASP A 795 7.30 -49.21 9.32
C ASP A 795 7.96 -48.78 10.65
N ALA A 796 7.96 -47.48 10.93
CA ALA A 796 8.48 -46.94 12.17
C ALA A 796 7.38 -46.78 13.20
N SER A 797 7.44 -47.56 14.26
CA SER A 797 6.47 -47.41 15.34
C SER A 797 6.62 -46.09 16.08
N ASN A 798 5.49 -45.56 16.58
CA ASN A 798 5.45 -44.48 17.58
C ASN A 798 5.86 -45.07 18.94
N ALA A 799 7.10 -45.64 19.03
CA ALA A 799 7.62 -46.27 20.22
C ALA A 799 8.74 -45.40 20.82
N TRP A 800 8.65 -45.16 22.09
CA TRP A 800 9.58 -44.33 22.85
C TRP A 800 10.04 -45.06 24.14
N THR A 801 11.17 -44.66 24.63
CA THR A 801 11.55 -45.01 26.00
C THR A 801 10.51 -44.49 26.97
N GLN A 802 10.43 -45.09 28.17
CA GLN A 802 9.38 -44.73 29.14
C GLN A 802 9.39 -43.25 29.56
N ASP A 803 10.52 -42.57 29.43
CA ASP A 803 10.72 -41.15 29.72
C ASP A 803 10.48 -40.23 28.49
N TYR A 804 10.03 -40.78 27.37
CA TYR A 804 9.79 -40.08 26.09
C TYR A 804 10.99 -39.34 25.48
N LYS A 805 12.22 -39.61 25.96
CA LYS A 805 13.43 -38.92 25.48
C LYS A 805 14.02 -39.53 24.22
N THR A 806 13.91 -40.86 24.07
CA THR A 806 14.52 -41.57 22.96
C THR A 806 13.46 -42.33 22.18
N ARG A 807 13.42 -42.13 20.88
CA ARG A 807 12.61 -42.92 19.97
C ARG A 807 13.26 -44.27 19.74
N LEU A 808 12.46 -45.32 19.82
CA LEU A 808 12.92 -46.70 19.64
C LEU A 808 12.80 -47.10 18.17
N THR A 809 13.77 -47.86 17.66
CA THR A 809 13.76 -48.42 16.32
C THR A 809 13.11 -49.81 16.32
N PRO A 810 12.02 -50.06 15.58
CA PRO A 810 11.39 -51.35 15.47
C PRO A 810 12.23 -52.31 14.62
N VAL A 811 12.31 -53.57 15.04
CA VAL A 811 12.81 -54.68 14.25
C VAL A 811 11.65 -55.61 13.96
N PHE A 812 11.42 -55.93 12.69
CA PHE A 812 10.29 -56.76 12.26
C PHE A 812 10.76 -58.20 11.95
N LYS A 813 9.90 -59.13 12.25
CA LYS A 813 10.10 -60.58 11.94
C LYS A 813 10.22 -60.76 10.46
N ARG A 814 11.15 -61.63 10.06
CA ARG A 814 11.41 -62.01 8.67
C ARG A 814 11.15 -63.47 8.46
N ASP A 815 10.70 -63.86 7.25
CA ASP A 815 10.58 -65.26 6.80
C ASP A 815 11.94 -65.84 6.44
N GLY A 816 11.94 -67.13 5.98
CA GLY A 816 13.15 -67.84 5.56
C GLY A 816 13.88 -67.24 4.36
N ASP A 817 13.19 -66.40 3.57
CA ASP A 817 13.68 -65.67 2.38
C ASP A 817 14.10 -64.24 2.70
N GLY A 818 13.97 -63.80 3.96
CA GLY A 818 14.36 -62.47 4.42
C GLY A 818 13.31 -61.39 4.25
N ASN A 819 12.09 -61.70 3.77
CA ASN A 819 11.00 -60.73 3.64
C ASN A 819 10.34 -60.44 5.00
N VAL A 820 9.84 -59.22 5.19
CA VAL A 820 9.14 -58.86 6.41
C VAL A 820 7.78 -59.59 6.45
N ILE A 821 7.51 -60.28 7.59
CA ILE A 821 6.23 -60.96 7.80
C ILE A 821 5.15 -59.93 8.10
N ILE A 822 4.13 -59.89 7.25
CA ILE A 822 2.96 -59.03 7.38
C ILE A 822 1.89 -59.80 8.20
N GLY A 823 1.38 -59.18 9.24
CA GLY A 823 0.33 -59.72 10.07
C GLY A 823 -1.07 -59.65 9.38
N LEU A 824 -2.06 -60.24 10.01
CA LEU A 824 -3.44 -60.25 9.52
C LEU A 824 -4.08 -58.88 9.40
N ASN A 825 -3.54 -57.89 10.09
CA ASN A 825 -3.95 -56.48 10.05
C ASN A 825 -3.24 -55.69 8.92
N GLY A 826 -2.46 -56.37 8.05
CA GLY A 826 -1.72 -55.74 6.99
C GLY A 826 -0.46 -54.97 7.42
N GLN A 827 -0.09 -55.06 8.70
CA GLN A 827 1.09 -54.35 9.23
C GLN A 827 2.26 -55.33 9.46
N PRO A 828 3.55 -54.83 9.39
CA PRO A 828 4.73 -55.59 9.75
C PRO A 828 4.63 -56.20 11.16
N THR A 829 5.00 -57.45 11.33
CA THR A 829 4.99 -58.14 12.63
C THR A 829 6.24 -57.76 13.41
N LEU A 830 6.04 -57.07 14.55
CA LEU A 830 7.12 -56.61 15.40
C LEU A 830 7.87 -57.81 16.03
N GLU A 831 9.19 -57.78 16.05
CA GLU A 831 10.02 -58.70 16.79
C GLU A 831 10.52 -58.08 18.11
N LYS A 832 11.17 -56.93 18.04
CA LYS A 832 11.74 -56.17 19.15
C LYS A 832 11.96 -54.72 18.85
N TYR A 833 12.30 -53.93 19.86
CA TYR A 833 12.73 -52.55 19.71
C TYR A 833 14.22 -52.44 20.03
N LEU A 834 14.91 -51.54 19.34
CA LEU A 834 16.30 -51.18 19.60
C LEU A 834 16.41 -49.74 20.10
N ASN A 835 17.36 -49.50 21.00
CA ASN A 835 17.82 -48.18 21.39
C ASN A 835 18.58 -47.51 20.24
N SER A 836 18.89 -46.21 20.39
CA SER A 836 19.69 -45.45 19.42
C SER A 836 21.09 -45.97 19.18
N ASP A 837 21.65 -46.70 20.16
CA ASP A 837 22.94 -47.38 20.07
C ASP A 837 22.89 -48.80 19.44
N GLY A 838 21.72 -49.25 19.03
CA GLY A 838 21.47 -50.57 18.44
C GLY A 838 21.29 -51.70 19.46
N SER A 839 21.38 -51.46 20.75
CA SER A 839 21.09 -52.45 21.79
C SER A 839 19.59 -52.69 21.88
N GLU A 840 19.19 -53.93 22.31
CA GLU A 840 17.80 -54.26 22.52
C GLU A 840 17.18 -53.47 23.70
N TYR A 841 16.02 -52.86 23.47
CA TYR A 841 15.25 -52.18 24.49
C TYR A 841 14.29 -53.17 25.19
N THR A 842 14.50 -53.37 26.47
CA THR A 842 13.71 -54.31 27.28
C THR A 842 12.75 -53.60 28.26
N GLY A 843 12.76 -52.25 28.25
CA GLY A 843 11.92 -51.43 29.09
C GLY A 843 10.45 -51.37 28.60
N LYS A 844 9.63 -50.66 29.36
CA LYS A 844 8.25 -50.35 28.96
C LYS A 844 8.24 -49.34 27.83
N VAL A 845 7.60 -49.68 26.72
CA VAL A 845 7.43 -48.80 25.58
C VAL A 845 6.32 -47.79 25.88
N ALA A 846 6.61 -46.50 25.68
CA ALA A 846 5.67 -45.43 25.71
C ALA A 846 5.25 -45.04 24.29
N GLN A 847 4.02 -44.53 24.09
CA GLN A 847 3.49 -44.14 22.80
C GLN A 847 2.88 -42.75 22.90
N MET A 848 3.21 -41.88 21.93
CA MET A 848 2.62 -40.56 21.82
C MET A 848 1.18 -40.67 21.37
N THR A 849 0.32 -39.87 21.99
CA THR A 849 -1.07 -39.71 21.59
C THR A 849 -1.36 -38.28 21.15
N VAL A 850 -2.22 -38.12 20.16
CA VAL A 850 -2.79 -36.87 19.72
C VAL A 850 -4.28 -36.89 19.97
N ASN A 851 -4.78 -36.00 20.82
CA ASN A 851 -6.20 -36.00 21.26
C ASN A 851 -6.67 -37.40 21.77
N GLY A 852 -5.79 -38.12 22.47
CA GLY A 852 -6.11 -39.42 23.03
C GLY A 852 -6.02 -40.63 22.04
N VAL A 853 -5.67 -40.39 20.79
CA VAL A 853 -5.45 -41.41 19.77
C VAL A 853 -3.94 -41.62 19.61
N ILE A 854 -3.51 -42.89 19.63
CA ILE A 854 -2.10 -43.24 19.41
C ILE A 854 -1.71 -42.90 17.97
N ALA A 855 -0.67 -42.10 17.78
CA ALA A 855 -0.15 -41.77 16.48
C ALA A 855 0.52 -42.99 15.81
N GLY A 856 0.27 -43.20 14.53
CA GLY A 856 0.76 -44.29 13.72
C GLY A 856 1.59 -43.84 12.51
N GLY A 857 1.95 -44.80 11.66
CA GLY A 857 2.63 -44.48 10.38
C GLY A 857 1.79 -43.53 9.52
N GLY A 858 2.43 -42.51 8.96
CA GLY A 858 1.76 -41.44 8.20
C GLY A 858 1.30 -40.25 9.04
N ASP A 859 1.17 -40.39 10.36
CA ASP A 859 0.83 -39.28 11.25
C ASP A 859 2.02 -38.35 11.47
N VAL A 860 1.70 -37.09 11.76
CA VAL A 860 2.69 -36.04 12.01
C VAL A 860 3.37 -36.26 13.37
N ILE A 861 4.69 -36.16 13.38
CA ILE A 861 5.49 -36.13 14.61
C ILE A 861 5.46 -34.69 15.14
N TRP A 862 4.69 -34.45 16.16
CA TRP A 862 4.61 -33.16 16.82
C TRP A 862 5.68 -33.00 17.90
N TYR A 863 6.20 -31.80 18.06
CA TYR A 863 7.09 -31.45 19.15
C TYR A 863 6.33 -31.54 20.48
N ASN A 864 6.75 -32.47 21.35
CA ASN A 864 6.26 -32.59 22.71
C ASN A 864 7.10 -31.68 23.61
N LYS A 865 6.47 -30.64 24.17
CA LYS A 865 7.14 -29.64 24.98
C LYS A 865 7.30 -30.13 26.43
N PRO A 866 8.51 -30.09 26.99
CA PRO A 866 8.70 -30.44 28.39
C PRO A 866 7.87 -29.52 29.31
N ASN A 867 7.31 -30.13 30.37
CA ASN A 867 6.65 -29.38 31.45
C ASN A 867 7.66 -28.54 32.25
N GLU A 868 7.21 -27.80 33.25
CA GLU A 868 8.06 -26.94 34.08
C GLU A 868 9.17 -27.73 34.84
N ASN A 869 8.97 -29.03 35.06
CA ASN A 869 9.97 -29.90 35.68
C ASN A 869 10.94 -30.51 34.66
N GLY A 870 10.81 -30.23 33.39
CA GLY A 870 11.60 -30.79 32.30
C GLY A 870 11.19 -32.20 31.88
N GLU A 871 10.01 -32.68 32.29
CA GLU A 871 9.46 -33.96 31.94
C GLU A 871 8.57 -33.88 30.70
N LEU A 872 8.65 -34.91 29.87
CA LEU A 872 7.76 -35.09 28.72
C LEU A 872 6.54 -35.89 29.11
N ASP A 873 5.37 -35.51 28.64
CA ASP A 873 4.19 -36.35 28.72
C ASP A 873 3.96 -37.07 27.37
N ASN A 874 2.95 -37.95 27.28
CA ASN A 874 2.64 -38.69 26.07
C ASN A 874 1.46 -38.12 25.30
N VAL A 875 1.06 -36.87 25.55
CA VAL A 875 -0.11 -36.27 24.99
C VAL A 875 0.25 -34.96 24.29
N ILE A 876 -0.04 -34.88 23.00
CA ILE A 876 0.06 -33.62 22.29
C ILE A 876 -1.25 -32.84 22.47
N ASN A 877 -1.14 -31.68 23.10
CA ASN A 877 -2.27 -30.79 23.42
C ASN A 877 -1.85 -29.31 23.36
N SER A 878 -2.70 -28.40 23.82
CA SER A 878 -2.43 -26.96 23.77
C SER A 878 -1.14 -26.52 24.48
N ASN A 879 -0.62 -27.32 25.43
CA ASN A 879 0.62 -27.00 26.15
C ASN A 879 1.86 -27.19 25.28
N ASP A 880 1.77 -27.99 24.21
CA ASP A 880 2.85 -28.26 23.26
C ASP A 880 3.01 -27.18 22.20
N GLN A 881 2.13 -26.20 22.21
CA GLN A 881 2.26 -25.06 21.31
C GLN A 881 3.52 -24.25 21.66
N THR A 882 4.20 -23.76 20.62
CA THR A 882 5.45 -23.03 20.75
C THR A 882 5.57 -21.94 19.70
N GLU A 883 6.57 -21.08 19.86
CA GLU A 883 6.89 -20.03 18.88
C GLU A 883 7.44 -20.68 17.61
N LEU A 884 6.81 -20.43 16.47
CA LEU A 884 7.19 -21.00 15.17
C LEU A 884 8.02 -20.03 14.32
N GLY A 885 7.98 -18.75 14.64
CA GLY A 885 8.67 -17.69 13.93
C GLY A 885 7.87 -16.40 13.88
N LYS A 886 8.42 -15.36 13.27
CA LYS A 886 7.74 -14.07 13.12
C LYS A 886 7.36 -13.79 11.66
N ALA A 887 6.26 -13.11 11.46
CA ALA A 887 5.74 -12.75 10.12
C ALA A 887 6.54 -11.64 9.44
N THR A 888 7.23 -10.81 10.23
CA THR A 888 8.01 -9.70 9.68
C THR A 888 9.45 -10.10 9.43
N PRO A 889 10.04 -9.74 8.28
CA PRO A 889 11.46 -9.95 8.01
C PRO A 889 12.37 -9.29 9.05
N ASP A 890 13.55 -9.85 9.27
CA ASP A 890 14.56 -9.28 10.17
C ASP A 890 15.16 -7.99 9.61
N TRP A 891 15.28 -7.89 8.31
CA TRP A 891 15.77 -6.72 7.59
C TRP A 891 15.17 -6.65 6.17
N PHE A 892 15.23 -5.48 5.60
CA PHE A 892 14.78 -5.19 4.24
C PHE A 892 15.91 -4.55 3.46
N GLY A 893 15.90 -4.74 2.16
CA GLY A 893 16.83 -4.07 1.26
C GLY A 893 16.24 -3.83 -0.11
N SER A 894 16.74 -2.82 -0.78
CA SER A 894 16.43 -2.53 -2.18
C SER A 894 17.67 -2.05 -2.91
N TRP A 895 17.74 -2.38 -4.18
CA TRP A 895 18.75 -1.90 -5.09
C TRP A 895 18.06 -1.34 -6.34
N GLY A 896 18.30 -0.07 -6.63
CA GLY A 896 17.84 0.64 -7.81
C GLY A 896 19.04 1.04 -8.68
N ASN A 897 18.89 0.90 -9.97
CA ASN A 897 19.97 1.14 -10.93
C ASN A 897 19.45 1.92 -12.14
#